data_7a549acee07fbebe8accec657003bd5e
#
_entry.id   7a549acee07fbebe8accec657003bd5e
#
_cell.length_a   1.000
_cell.length_b   1.000
_cell.length_c   1.000
_cell.angle_alpha   90.00
_cell.angle_beta   90.00
_cell.angle_gamma   90.00
#
_symmetry.space_group_name_H-M   'P 1'
#
loop_
_entity.id
_entity.type
_entity.pdbx_description
1 polymer ?
#
loop_
_entity_poly.entity_id
_entity_poly.type
_entity_poly.pdbx_seq_one_letter_code
_entity_poly.pdbx_strand_id
1 'polypeptide(L)'
;MCQSCGRVATLLSFETRLWFVLLFIPVIPLGRKRITDQCSICSRHYVLPAKQWETARQTQTSDVMDQFRQSPSEESALMVHGTLLAFQQHEEAAEFRRHMLERFHHEALLPAGLALHLENNGLPDEALTLWNRAYELDPELPEARIGLARHRMFEGRLDDARSLLTFLEEPGAEQQYNMEPLFQLSSVMQQKNQHEETLEIVQVLLKAFPNLASDRQFRKFVSKSEKAFNRQESLLPEVSHSLGKLFTSQYSSGQRWVVGLSVALILATVGLAINNEYIRRHRPLTILNGTGGAVSVQVDGQPSVTVSDKHVITVSEGTRVVSVTGTVTEQHTIDISSDYLSRWTSTPVWIINVGGEGVIVDVSVHYAVQPRKPDVRLITDAVFVRPHVDYPFEEAPASLEVSNSNSVRTKTVLSWFDPGASPGGNLAGYLTLTTYNAQQALEFATRKLRRHPEDEQLLAYLAGDLQPGQRADLQPLLEENLKHRPVLINWHRMYQDLPAVSVRYETLIARYDAMLAEEPKNAALLYLRGRIDADDDEQRRFVRLAGEADPEFPWPNFAAGYDAMCSGRWEDSLELLQRAGEQGFPAEQLAGRRHFLMMALGQFKEAEALQGASLQENPGNLSAAIAMAETLVRQNSAFEADQILSNAIASFNAQADGNFPERVHAANSMRLYLQGDLTMAVQEASKSSDTALLLMRTMLLMEQGEMDEAVQILPTFDQYEEKLLPVLCSLGYFARGDRQNSDDWYQKSVERFESAGPRYGSLTKFLKSGPTLDSISQMQNISADPSEKAALLTLLGTRTNSQELRQSLFAGARQMMVQILPPRGLLEKVHAMEASLP
;
A
#
# COMPACT_ATOMS: atom_id res chain seq x y z
N MET A 1 -18.02 11.51 -12.79
CA MET A 1 -17.90 10.84 -14.11
C MET A 1 -16.74 11.46 -14.86
N CYS A 2 -15.85 10.67 -15.45
CA CYS A 2 -14.74 11.21 -16.23
C CYS A 2 -15.25 11.75 -17.57
N GLN A 3 -15.00 13.03 -17.87
CA GLN A 3 -15.42 13.66 -19.13
C GLN A 3 -14.79 13.00 -20.38
N SER A 4 -13.63 12.37 -20.22
CA SER A 4 -12.91 11.76 -21.36
C SER A 4 -13.36 10.34 -21.68
N CYS A 5 -13.72 9.52 -20.70
CA CYS A 5 -14.11 8.13 -20.92
C CYS A 5 -15.57 7.83 -20.59
N GLY A 6 -16.35 8.78 -20.09
CA GLY A 6 -17.76 8.63 -19.73
C GLY A 6 -18.06 7.64 -18.59
N ARG A 7 -17.03 7.18 -17.86
CA ARG A 7 -17.18 6.20 -16.79
C ARG A 7 -17.14 6.86 -15.42
N VAL A 8 -17.84 6.27 -14.48
CA VAL A 8 -17.70 6.64 -13.05
C VAL A 8 -16.32 6.19 -12.61
N ALA A 9 -15.48 7.13 -12.19
CA ALA A 9 -14.09 6.91 -11.83
C ALA A 9 -13.69 7.90 -10.75
N THR A 10 -12.72 7.52 -9.92
CA THR A 10 -12.07 8.46 -9.01
C THR A 10 -11.20 9.42 -9.82
N LEU A 11 -11.34 10.72 -9.56
CA LEU A 11 -10.50 11.76 -10.15
C LEU A 11 -9.50 12.22 -9.09
N LEU A 12 -8.22 12.11 -9.41
CA LEU A 12 -7.12 12.48 -8.52
C LEU A 12 -6.47 13.77 -9.00
N SER A 13 -6.12 14.64 -8.05
CA SER A 13 -5.39 15.88 -8.34
C SER A 13 -4.23 16.02 -7.36
N PHE A 14 -3.02 16.22 -7.88
CA PHE A 14 -1.80 16.29 -7.07
C PHE A 14 -0.74 17.18 -7.73
N GLU A 15 0.29 17.55 -6.98
CA GLU A 15 1.45 18.25 -7.52
C GLU A 15 2.61 17.30 -7.81
N THR A 16 3.30 17.56 -8.91
CA THR A 16 4.51 16.85 -9.28
C THR A 16 5.62 17.84 -9.63
N ARG A 17 6.86 17.44 -9.37
CA ARG A 17 8.05 18.22 -9.73
C ARG A 17 8.55 17.81 -11.10
N LEU A 18 8.94 18.82 -11.90
CA LEU A 18 9.64 18.61 -13.16
C LEU A 18 11.12 18.78 -12.96
N TRP A 19 11.88 17.81 -13.47
CA TRP A 19 13.33 17.86 -13.46
C TRP A 19 13.88 17.81 -14.89
N PHE A 20 14.94 18.56 -15.14
CA PHE A 20 15.76 18.32 -16.32
C PHE A 20 16.66 17.13 -16.05
N VAL A 21 16.53 16.09 -16.87
CA VAL A 21 17.27 14.83 -16.73
C VAL A 21 18.34 14.77 -17.79
N LEU A 22 19.60 14.66 -17.37
CA LEU A 22 20.74 14.41 -18.25
C LEU A 22 21.19 12.97 -18.00
N LEU A 23 21.16 12.13 -19.02
CA LEU A 23 21.53 10.70 -18.93
C LEU A 23 20.80 9.95 -17.79
N PHE A 24 19.48 10.18 -17.67
CA PHE A 24 18.62 9.62 -16.63
C PHE A 24 18.83 10.17 -15.20
N ILE A 25 19.71 11.15 -15.03
CA ILE A 25 19.96 11.81 -13.76
C ILE A 25 19.18 13.14 -13.74
N PRO A 26 18.27 13.38 -12.79
CA PRO A 26 17.58 14.65 -12.62
C PRO A 26 18.57 15.70 -12.10
N VAL A 27 19.02 16.61 -13.00
CA VAL A 27 20.10 17.56 -12.72
C VAL A 27 19.56 18.92 -12.29
N ILE A 28 18.46 19.39 -12.88
CA ILE A 28 17.92 20.73 -12.63
C ILE A 28 16.42 20.68 -12.42
N PRO A 29 15.90 21.20 -11.28
CA PRO A 29 14.44 21.30 -11.08
C PRO A 29 13.88 22.35 -12.02
N LEU A 30 13.02 21.96 -12.95
CA LEU A 30 12.37 22.86 -13.92
C LEU A 30 11.08 23.52 -13.40
N GLY A 31 10.65 23.16 -12.18
CA GLY A 31 9.45 23.71 -11.56
C GLY A 31 8.50 22.64 -11.07
N ARG A 32 7.31 23.09 -10.63
CA ARG A 32 6.22 22.22 -10.17
C ARG A 32 5.05 22.32 -11.15
N LYS A 33 4.39 21.19 -11.41
CA LYS A 33 3.15 21.12 -12.14
C LYS A 33 2.05 20.56 -11.26
N ARG A 34 0.85 21.10 -11.43
CA ARG A 34 -0.38 20.57 -10.86
C ARG A 34 -1.05 19.67 -11.90
N ILE A 35 -1.32 18.45 -11.54
CA ILE A 35 -2.16 17.51 -12.28
C ILE A 35 -3.55 17.61 -11.68
N THR A 36 -4.56 17.82 -12.52
CA THR A 36 -5.96 17.91 -12.08
C THR A 36 -6.80 16.87 -12.80
N ASP A 37 -7.74 16.30 -12.06
CA ASP A 37 -8.76 15.38 -12.56
C ASP A 37 -8.21 14.14 -13.28
N GLN A 38 -7.11 13.59 -12.79
CA GLN A 38 -6.60 12.32 -13.31
C GLN A 38 -7.61 11.21 -13.04
N CYS A 39 -8.17 10.68 -14.12
CA CYS A 39 -9.12 9.59 -14.04
C CYS A 39 -8.43 8.26 -13.69
N SER A 40 -8.88 7.57 -12.66
CA SER A 40 -8.36 6.27 -12.27
C SER A 40 -8.55 5.14 -13.31
N ILE A 41 -9.43 5.36 -14.30
CA ILE A 41 -9.73 4.36 -15.34
C ILE A 41 -8.99 4.65 -16.64
N CYS A 42 -9.03 5.90 -17.13
CA CYS A 42 -8.42 6.24 -18.41
C CYS A 42 -7.14 7.07 -18.30
N SER A 43 -6.73 7.39 -17.06
CA SER A 43 -5.52 8.16 -16.72
C SER A 43 -5.41 9.54 -17.38
N ARG A 44 -6.44 9.99 -18.13
CA ARG A 44 -6.46 11.33 -18.70
C ARG A 44 -6.58 12.37 -17.60
N HIS A 45 -5.82 13.45 -17.73
CA HIS A 45 -5.71 14.52 -16.74
C HIS A 45 -5.36 15.84 -17.43
N TYR A 46 -5.57 16.93 -16.73
CA TYR A 46 -5.09 18.25 -17.13
C TYR A 46 -3.82 18.59 -16.36
N VAL A 47 -2.90 19.32 -17.00
CA VAL A 47 -1.62 19.71 -16.40
C VAL A 47 -1.47 21.23 -16.51
N LEU A 48 -1.22 21.86 -15.38
CA LEU A 48 -0.95 23.30 -15.28
C LEU A 48 0.36 23.55 -14.50
N PRO A 49 1.11 24.62 -14.81
CA PRO A 49 2.20 25.03 -13.93
C PRO A 49 1.68 25.34 -12.52
N ALA A 50 2.34 24.84 -11.48
CA ALA A 50 1.87 25.00 -10.10
C ALA A 50 1.71 26.49 -9.70
N LYS A 51 2.61 27.36 -10.19
CA LYS A 51 2.52 28.81 -9.97
C LYS A 51 1.26 29.41 -10.64
N GLN A 52 0.92 28.95 -11.85
CA GLN A 52 -0.28 29.41 -12.55
C GLN A 52 -1.55 28.94 -11.85
N TRP A 53 -1.55 27.70 -11.37
CA TRP A 53 -2.65 27.18 -10.56
C TRP A 53 -2.84 27.99 -9.28
N GLU A 54 -1.76 28.27 -8.56
CA GLU A 54 -1.82 29.02 -7.31
C GLU A 54 -2.29 30.48 -7.54
N THR A 55 -1.79 31.13 -8.59
CA THR A 55 -2.30 32.46 -8.98
C THR A 55 -3.77 32.41 -9.33
N ALA A 56 -4.20 31.42 -10.14
CA ALA A 56 -5.61 31.26 -10.51
C ALA A 56 -6.48 31.00 -9.27
N ARG A 57 -6.03 30.15 -8.37
CA ARG A 57 -6.69 29.88 -7.10
C ARG A 57 -6.92 31.15 -6.29
N GLN A 58 -5.86 31.93 -6.06
CA GLN A 58 -5.93 33.16 -5.27
C GLN A 58 -6.84 34.20 -5.96
N THR A 59 -6.66 34.42 -7.25
CA THR A 59 -7.45 35.42 -8.00
C THR A 59 -8.91 35.02 -8.05
N GLN A 60 -9.22 33.79 -8.53
CA GLN A 60 -10.61 33.40 -8.71
C GLN A 60 -11.35 33.27 -7.38
N THR A 61 -10.69 32.74 -6.33
CA THR A 61 -11.30 32.67 -5.00
C THR A 61 -11.58 34.07 -4.44
N SER A 62 -10.62 35.02 -4.62
CA SER A 62 -10.83 36.41 -4.22
C SER A 62 -11.98 37.08 -4.99
N ASP A 63 -12.00 36.91 -6.30
CA ASP A 63 -13.00 37.54 -7.19
C ASP A 63 -14.42 37.09 -6.84
N VAL A 64 -14.63 35.76 -6.68
CA VAL A 64 -15.96 35.26 -6.31
C VAL A 64 -16.37 35.62 -4.89
N MET A 65 -15.41 35.69 -3.97
CA MET A 65 -15.67 36.17 -2.59
C MET A 65 -16.03 37.64 -2.56
N ASP A 66 -15.36 38.47 -3.36
CA ASP A 66 -15.66 39.92 -3.45
C ASP A 66 -16.99 40.14 -4.15
N GLN A 67 -17.33 39.39 -5.19
CA GLN A 67 -18.64 39.38 -5.82
C GLN A 67 -19.75 39.03 -4.81
N PHE A 68 -19.54 37.98 -4.01
CA PHE A 68 -20.46 37.57 -2.97
C PHE A 68 -20.61 38.66 -1.90
N ARG A 69 -19.54 39.34 -1.50
CA ARG A 69 -19.61 40.47 -0.53
C ARG A 69 -20.39 41.66 -1.05
N GLN A 70 -20.26 41.95 -2.35
CA GLN A 70 -20.95 43.06 -3.00
C GLN A 70 -22.43 42.76 -3.23
N SER A 71 -22.77 41.54 -3.59
CA SER A 71 -24.15 41.11 -3.87
C SER A 71 -24.39 39.72 -3.30
N PRO A 72 -24.64 39.61 -1.98
CA PRO A 72 -24.90 38.33 -1.34
C PRO A 72 -26.19 37.70 -1.83
N SER A 73 -26.13 36.62 -2.55
CA SER A 73 -27.24 35.80 -3.01
C SER A 73 -26.89 34.32 -2.89
N GLU A 74 -27.89 33.43 -2.98
CA GLU A 74 -27.69 31.99 -3.04
C GLU A 74 -26.79 31.61 -4.20
N GLU A 75 -27.03 32.17 -5.37
CA GLU A 75 -26.26 31.88 -6.58
C GLU A 75 -24.78 32.27 -6.39
N SER A 76 -24.50 33.46 -5.86
CA SER A 76 -23.14 33.89 -5.58
C SER A 76 -22.49 33.06 -4.46
N ALA A 77 -23.27 32.57 -3.47
CA ALA A 77 -22.79 31.65 -2.45
C ALA A 77 -22.42 30.27 -3.04
N LEU A 78 -23.23 29.73 -3.93
CA LEU A 78 -22.93 28.47 -4.65
C LEU A 78 -21.69 28.64 -5.51
N MET A 79 -21.51 29.80 -6.17
CA MET A 79 -20.31 30.07 -6.97
C MET A 79 -19.03 30.07 -6.09
N VAL A 80 -19.07 30.70 -4.92
CA VAL A 80 -17.95 30.67 -3.97
C VAL A 80 -17.65 29.24 -3.52
N HIS A 81 -18.67 28.50 -3.07
CA HIS A 81 -18.50 27.14 -2.59
C HIS A 81 -17.95 26.20 -3.68
N GLY A 82 -18.50 26.30 -4.90
CA GLY A 82 -18.01 25.52 -6.04
C GLY A 82 -16.56 25.85 -6.42
N THR A 83 -16.19 27.15 -6.35
CA THR A 83 -14.79 27.58 -6.62
C THR A 83 -13.83 27.06 -5.54
N LEU A 84 -14.21 27.12 -4.27
CA LEU A 84 -13.38 26.55 -3.18
C LEU A 84 -13.15 25.05 -3.40
N LEU A 85 -14.17 24.29 -3.74
CA LEU A 85 -14.04 22.86 -4.02
C LEU A 85 -13.21 22.58 -5.27
N ALA A 86 -13.37 23.36 -6.33
CA ALA A 86 -12.60 23.24 -7.56
C ALA A 86 -11.10 23.43 -7.32
N PHE A 87 -10.74 24.28 -6.37
CA PHE A 87 -9.35 24.49 -5.93
C PHE A 87 -8.95 23.64 -4.72
N GLN A 88 -9.75 22.62 -4.35
CA GLN A 88 -9.47 21.68 -3.26
C GLN A 88 -9.30 22.33 -1.87
N GLN A 89 -9.94 23.44 -1.65
CA GLN A 89 -10.01 24.15 -0.37
C GLN A 89 -11.19 23.58 0.46
N HIS A 90 -11.07 22.31 0.85
CA HIS A 90 -12.19 21.56 1.45
C HIS A 90 -12.60 22.09 2.83
N GLU A 91 -11.64 22.54 3.63
CA GLU A 91 -11.90 23.07 4.98
C GLU A 91 -12.62 24.42 4.87
N GLU A 92 -12.10 25.33 4.04
CA GLU A 92 -12.71 26.63 3.80
C GLU A 92 -14.11 26.50 3.16
N ALA A 93 -14.26 25.53 2.24
CA ALA A 93 -15.58 25.24 1.64
C ALA A 93 -16.58 24.73 2.70
N ALA A 94 -16.15 23.87 3.62
CA ALA A 94 -17.01 23.34 4.68
C ALA A 94 -17.41 24.44 5.70
N GLU A 95 -16.46 25.31 6.06
CA GLU A 95 -16.73 26.45 6.93
C GLU A 95 -17.67 27.46 6.27
N PHE A 96 -17.40 27.81 5.01
CA PHE A 96 -18.23 28.71 4.23
C PHE A 96 -19.66 28.14 4.09
N ARG A 97 -19.79 26.85 3.74
CA ARG A 97 -21.09 26.16 3.65
C ARG A 97 -21.91 26.30 4.93
N ARG A 98 -21.29 26.08 6.09
CA ARG A 98 -21.98 26.20 7.40
C ARG A 98 -22.54 27.56 7.60
N HIS A 99 -21.77 28.62 7.41
CA HIS A 99 -22.20 30.01 7.54
C HIS A 99 -23.30 30.37 6.53
N MET A 100 -23.23 29.86 5.29
CA MET A 100 -24.25 30.15 4.29
C MET A 100 -25.57 29.49 4.59
N LEU A 101 -25.57 28.26 5.10
CA LEU A 101 -26.77 27.54 5.54
C LEU A 101 -27.45 28.21 6.76
N GLU A 102 -26.69 28.90 7.58
CA GLU A 102 -27.27 29.74 8.66
C GLU A 102 -27.82 31.03 8.12
N ARG A 103 -27.11 31.68 7.20
CA ARG A 103 -27.51 32.97 6.64
C ARG A 103 -28.74 32.89 5.76
N PHE A 104 -28.81 31.89 4.90
CA PHE A 104 -29.90 31.64 3.95
C PHE A 104 -30.78 30.46 4.37
N HIS A 105 -31.13 30.42 5.66
CA HIS A 105 -31.78 29.25 6.27
C HIS A 105 -33.18 28.94 5.77
N HIS A 106 -33.84 29.89 5.07
CA HIS A 106 -35.16 29.72 4.49
C HIS A 106 -35.17 29.40 3.00
N GLU A 107 -33.99 29.40 2.37
CA GLU A 107 -33.85 29.26 0.92
C GLU A 107 -33.56 27.80 0.55
N ALA A 108 -34.43 27.21 -0.28
CA ALA A 108 -34.31 25.79 -0.63
C ALA A 108 -33.24 25.53 -1.73
N LEU A 109 -33.00 26.48 -2.63
CA LEU A 109 -32.04 26.37 -3.71
C LEU A 109 -30.58 26.25 -3.21
N LEU A 110 -30.25 26.94 -2.14
CA LEU A 110 -28.89 26.89 -1.58
C LEU A 110 -28.51 25.50 -1.10
N PRO A 111 -29.24 24.83 -0.17
CA PRO A 111 -28.89 23.47 0.21
C PRO A 111 -28.96 22.50 -0.96
N ALA A 112 -29.84 22.67 -1.94
CA ALA A 112 -29.86 21.83 -3.14
C ALA A 112 -28.60 21.96 -3.97
N GLY A 113 -28.14 23.17 -4.25
CA GLY A 113 -26.90 23.42 -5.00
C GLY A 113 -25.66 22.96 -4.24
N LEU A 114 -25.61 23.16 -2.92
CA LEU A 114 -24.54 22.66 -2.07
C LEU A 114 -24.49 21.12 -2.05
N ALA A 115 -25.64 20.46 -2.00
CA ALA A 115 -25.74 18.99 -2.08
C ALA A 115 -25.18 18.47 -3.40
N LEU A 116 -25.51 19.09 -4.52
CA LEU A 116 -24.98 18.75 -5.83
C LEU A 116 -23.44 18.90 -5.87
N HIS A 117 -22.90 19.97 -5.29
CA HIS A 117 -21.46 20.14 -5.16
C HIS A 117 -20.80 19.03 -4.36
N LEU A 118 -21.40 18.58 -3.27
CA LEU A 118 -20.90 17.50 -2.43
C LEU A 118 -20.95 16.15 -3.15
N GLU A 119 -22.06 15.82 -3.82
CA GLU A 119 -22.15 14.61 -4.64
C GLU A 119 -21.06 14.55 -5.69
N ASN A 120 -20.81 15.65 -6.41
CA ASN A 120 -19.77 15.72 -7.42
C ASN A 120 -18.35 15.59 -6.87
N ASN A 121 -18.17 15.84 -5.56
CA ASN A 121 -16.90 15.69 -4.85
C ASN A 121 -16.82 14.39 -4.01
N GLY A 122 -17.74 13.45 -4.20
CA GLY A 122 -17.69 12.12 -3.59
C GLY A 122 -18.12 12.07 -2.13
N LEU A 123 -18.94 13.00 -1.67
CA LEU A 123 -19.47 13.09 -0.31
C LEU A 123 -21.02 12.90 -0.30
N PRO A 124 -21.53 11.72 -0.71
CA PRO A 124 -22.97 11.50 -0.89
C PRO A 124 -23.77 11.55 0.43
N ASP A 125 -23.17 11.13 1.56
CA ASP A 125 -23.86 11.13 2.85
C ASP A 125 -24.12 12.55 3.36
N GLU A 126 -23.16 13.46 3.20
CA GLU A 126 -23.34 14.87 3.52
C GLU A 126 -24.33 15.53 2.55
N ALA A 127 -24.28 15.17 1.27
CA ALA A 127 -25.20 15.65 0.26
C ALA A 127 -26.64 15.26 0.56
N LEU A 128 -26.87 14.01 1.00
CA LEU A 128 -28.22 13.55 1.38
C LEU A 128 -28.84 14.42 2.47
N THR A 129 -28.07 14.82 3.46
CA THR A 129 -28.54 15.70 4.52
C THR A 129 -29.04 17.03 3.97
N LEU A 130 -28.33 17.59 2.99
CA LEU A 130 -28.71 18.86 2.36
C LEU A 130 -29.85 18.69 1.36
N TRP A 131 -29.94 17.57 0.64
CA TRP A 131 -31.10 17.26 -0.20
C TRP A 131 -32.39 17.17 0.63
N ASN A 132 -32.35 16.49 1.80
CA ASN A 132 -33.49 16.42 2.69
C ASN A 132 -33.88 17.82 3.18
N ARG A 133 -32.90 18.64 3.58
CA ARG A 133 -33.16 20.02 4.02
C ARG A 133 -33.79 20.88 2.91
N ALA A 134 -33.28 20.74 1.67
CA ALA A 134 -33.86 21.46 0.53
C ALA A 134 -35.32 21.07 0.28
N TYR A 135 -35.60 19.75 0.35
CA TYR A 135 -36.95 19.21 0.18
C TYR A 135 -37.91 19.60 1.32
N GLU A 136 -37.41 19.68 2.57
CA GLU A 136 -38.18 20.16 3.70
C GLU A 136 -38.56 21.64 3.55
N LEU A 137 -37.68 22.44 2.96
CA LEU A 137 -37.93 23.87 2.72
C LEU A 137 -38.88 24.12 1.54
N ASP A 138 -38.70 23.37 0.47
CA ASP A 138 -39.55 23.40 -0.74
C ASP A 138 -39.72 21.99 -1.32
N PRO A 139 -40.82 21.28 -1.02
CA PRO A 139 -41.09 19.94 -1.55
C PRO A 139 -41.33 19.91 -3.07
N GLU A 140 -41.62 21.05 -3.69
CA GLU A 140 -41.83 21.14 -5.14
C GLU A 140 -40.53 21.47 -5.91
N LEU A 141 -39.44 21.79 -5.24
CA LEU A 141 -38.15 22.11 -5.88
C LEU A 141 -37.62 20.91 -6.69
N PRO A 142 -37.53 21.03 -8.03
CA PRO A 142 -37.14 19.91 -8.91
C PRO A 142 -35.76 19.35 -8.59
N GLU A 143 -34.78 20.19 -8.28
CA GLU A 143 -33.42 19.82 -7.94
C GLU A 143 -33.35 18.93 -6.70
N ALA A 144 -34.13 19.29 -5.65
CA ALA A 144 -34.21 18.51 -4.43
C ALA A 144 -34.89 17.15 -4.65
N ARG A 145 -35.96 17.13 -5.42
CA ARG A 145 -36.71 15.93 -5.80
C ARG A 145 -35.82 14.97 -6.60
N ILE A 146 -35.08 15.48 -7.60
CA ILE A 146 -34.17 14.71 -8.43
C ILE A 146 -33.00 14.16 -7.59
N GLY A 147 -32.41 14.99 -6.72
CA GLY A 147 -31.31 14.58 -5.84
C GLY A 147 -31.72 13.44 -4.90
N LEU A 148 -32.87 13.61 -4.23
CA LEU A 148 -33.42 12.56 -3.36
C LEU A 148 -33.80 11.31 -4.14
N ALA A 149 -34.40 11.44 -5.32
CA ALA A 149 -34.77 10.30 -6.15
C ALA A 149 -33.55 9.47 -6.55
N ARG A 150 -32.43 10.11 -6.92
CA ARG A 150 -31.15 9.39 -7.18
C ARG A 150 -30.68 8.61 -5.96
N HIS A 151 -30.79 9.20 -4.80
CA HIS A 151 -30.39 8.53 -3.56
C HIS A 151 -31.31 7.34 -3.25
N ARG A 152 -32.64 7.49 -3.43
CA ARG A 152 -33.61 6.40 -3.29
C ARG A 152 -33.37 5.28 -4.30
N MET A 153 -32.99 5.60 -5.53
CA MET A 153 -32.59 4.59 -6.53
C MET A 153 -31.37 3.80 -6.06
N PHE A 154 -30.38 4.45 -5.47
CA PHE A 154 -29.19 3.80 -4.93
C PHE A 154 -29.50 2.88 -3.73
N GLU A 155 -30.43 3.30 -2.86
CA GLU A 155 -30.95 2.47 -1.76
C GLU A 155 -31.84 1.29 -2.24
N GLY A 156 -32.22 1.27 -3.51
CA GLY A 156 -33.14 0.29 -4.07
C GLY A 156 -34.63 0.56 -3.77
N ARG A 157 -34.97 1.74 -3.26
CA ARG A 157 -36.35 2.20 -2.94
C ARG A 157 -36.96 2.88 -4.17
N LEU A 158 -37.30 2.04 -5.19
CA LEU A 158 -37.63 2.54 -6.52
C LEU A 158 -39.01 3.23 -6.60
N ASP A 159 -39.96 2.79 -5.80
CA ASP A 159 -41.28 3.40 -5.72
C ASP A 159 -41.19 4.82 -5.11
N ASP A 160 -40.39 4.97 -4.07
CA ASP A 160 -40.13 6.28 -3.48
C ASP A 160 -39.39 7.21 -4.45
N ALA A 161 -38.41 6.64 -5.19
CA ALA A 161 -37.71 7.38 -6.24
C ALA A 161 -38.67 7.85 -7.34
N ARG A 162 -39.61 6.99 -7.77
CA ARG A 162 -40.61 7.32 -8.78
C ARG A 162 -41.55 8.41 -8.29
N SER A 163 -42.00 8.32 -7.03
CA SER A 163 -42.92 9.32 -6.45
C SER A 163 -42.34 10.73 -6.42
N LEU A 164 -41.00 10.83 -6.25
CA LEU A 164 -40.27 12.09 -6.31
C LEU A 164 -40.13 12.63 -7.74
N LEU A 165 -40.17 11.76 -8.76
CA LEU A 165 -39.98 12.12 -10.17
C LEU A 165 -41.30 12.24 -10.97
N THR A 166 -42.45 12.18 -10.31
CA THR A 166 -43.76 12.23 -10.98
C THR A 166 -43.97 13.46 -11.86
N PHE A 167 -43.39 14.59 -11.47
CA PHE A 167 -43.47 15.84 -12.27
C PHE A 167 -42.78 15.72 -13.65
N LEU A 168 -41.83 14.75 -13.80
CA LEU A 168 -41.20 14.45 -15.09
C LEU A 168 -42.09 13.53 -15.95
N GLU A 169 -43.10 12.87 -15.40
CA GLU A 169 -44.04 12.06 -16.13
C GLU A 169 -45.22 12.91 -16.72
N GLU A 170 -45.31 14.17 -16.37
CA GLU A 170 -46.33 15.09 -16.87
C GLU A 170 -46.13 15.46 -18.36
N PRO A 171 -47.21 15.66 -19.13
CA PRO A 171 -47.10 16.04 -20.52
C PRO A 171 -46.42 17.42 -20.67
N GLY A 172 -45.33 17.44 -21.47
CA GLY A 172 -44.60 18.69 -21.72
C GLY A 172 -43.44 18.92 -20.75
N ALA A 173 -43.22 18.03 -19.76
CA ALA A 173 -42.08 18.12 -18.84
C ALA A 173 -40.72 18.16 -19.52
N GLU A 174 -40.60 17.50 -20.69
CA GLU A 174 -39.38 17.48 -21.53
C GLU A 174 -38.94 18.85 -22.05
N GLN A 175 -39.84 19.82 -22.07
CA GLN A 175 -39.54 21.18 -22.48
C GLN A 175 -38.96 22.06 -21.38
N GLN A 176 -39.19 21.65 -20.13
CA GLN A 176 -38.82 22.40 -18.95
C GLN A 176 -37.68 21.73 -18.14
N TYR A 177 -37.64 20.41 -18.18
CA TYR A 177 -36.74 19.62 -17.32
C TYR A 177 -35.93 18.60 -18.09
N ASN A 178 -34.77 18.24 -17.52
CA ASN A 178 -33.96 17.12 -18.01
C ASN A 178 -34.63 15.79 -17.65
N MET A 179 -34.94 14.97 -18.64
CA MET A 179 -35.60 13.69 -18.49
C MET A 179 -34.63 12.51 -18.15
N GLU A 180 -33.34 12.79 -18.03
CA GLU A 180 -32.33 11.78 -17.70
C GLU A 180 -32.62 11.02 -16.39
N PRO A 181 -33.12 11.65 -15.30
CA PRO A 181 -33.49 10.94 -14.08
C PRO A 181 -34.55 9.84 -14.26
N LEU A 182 -35.54 10.08 -15.15
CA LEU A 182 -36.53 9.07 -15.50
C LEU A 182 -35.92 7.88 -16.26
N PHE A 183 -34.99 8.20 -17.19
CA PHE A 183 -34.27 7.13 -17.91
C PHE A 183 -33.40 6.31 -16.95
N GLN A 184 -32.74 6.95 -16.02
CA GLN A 184 -31.94 6.27 -14.98
C GLN A 184 -32.84 5.38 -14.10
N LEU A 185 -33.99 5.88 -13.65
CA LEU A 185 -34.96 5.12 -12.87
C LEU A 185 -35.44 3.88 -13.66
N SER A 186 -35.85 4.05 -14.93
CA SER A 186 -36.28 2.93 -15.76
C SER A 186 -35.20 1.87 -15.94
N SER A 187 -33.93 2.30 -16.06
CA SER A 187 -32.78 1.38 -16.15
C SER A 187 -32.55 0.58 -14.88
N VAL A 188 -32.64 1.23 -13.70
CA VAL A 188 -32.51 0.55 -12.41
C VAL A 188 -33.68 -0.40 -12.17
N MET A 189 -34.93 0.01 -12.48
CA MET A 189 -36.13 -0.83 -12.41
C MET A 189 -35.98 -2.09 -13.26
N GLN A 190 -35.49 -1.95 -14.51
CA GLN A 190 -35.21 -3.10 -15.38
C GLN A 190 -34.20 -4.06 -14.75
N GLN A 191 -33.14 -3.55 -14.14
CA GLN A 191 -32.13 -4.36 -13.45
C GLN A 191 -32.69 -5.11 -12.25
N LYS A 192 -33.69 -4.55 -11.61
CA LYS A 192 -34.42 -5.14 -10.45
C LYS A 192 -35.61 -6.01 -10.88
N ASN A 193 -35.77 -6.28 -12.19
CA ASN A 193 -36.86 -7.05 -12.79
C ASN A 193 -38.27 -6.41 -12.63
N GLN A 194 -38.36 -5.13 -12.38
CA GLN A 194 -39.62 -4.37 -12.39
C GLN A 194 -39.92 -3.94 -13.84
N HIS A 195 -40.32 -4.90 -14.68
CA HIS A 195 -40.42 -4.69 -16.12
C HIS A 195 -41.69 -3.95 -16.53
N GLU A 196 -42.77 -4.06 -15.77
CA GLU A 196 -44.03 -3.35 -16.01
C GLU A 196 -43.84 -1.86 -15.81
N GLU A 197 -43.35 -1.46 -14.65
CA GLU A 197 -43.07 -0.08 -14.29
C GLU A 197 -42.01 0.54 -15.23
N THR A 198 -41.03 -0.26 -15.63
CA THR A 198 -40.06 0.15 -16.66
C THR A 198 -40.74 0.52 -17.97
N LEU A 199 -41.71 -0.28 -18.43
CA LEU A 199 -42.41 -0.03 -19.69
C LEU A 199 -43.36 1.17 -19.60
N GLU A 200 -43.94 1.45 -18.45
CA GLU A 200 -44.71 2.68 -18.22
C GLU A 200 -43.84 3.93 -18.40
N ILE A 201 -42.68 3.97 -17.79
CA ILE A 201 -41.74 5.09 -17.95
C ILE A 201 -41.25 5.18 -19.39
N VAL A 202 -40.99 4.05 -20.06
CA VAL A 202 -40.64 4.01 -21.48
C VAL A 202 -41.71 4.64 -22.36
N GLN A 203 -42.99 4.47 -22.04
CA GLN A 203 -44.07 5.14 -22.80
C GLN A 203 -44.02 6.65 -22.64
N VAL A 204 -43.74 7.16 -21.44
CA VAL A 204 -43.53 8.60 -21.23
C VAL A 204 -42.37 9.10 -22.05
N LEU A 205 -41.21 8.41 -22.01
CA LEU A 205 -40.00 8.78 -22.75
C LEU A 205 -40.21 8.74 -24.27
N LEU A 206 -40.93 7.74 -24.77
CA LEU A 206 -41.27 7.66 -26.24
C LEU A 206 -42.23 8.75 -26.69
N LYS A 207 -43.14 9.17 -25.81
CA LYS A 207 -44.05 10.29 -26.08
C LYS A 207 -43.30 11.62 -26.09
N ALA A 208 -42.35 11.82 -25.17
CA ALA A 208 -41.52 12.99 -25.10
C ALA A 208 -40.49 13.05 -26.26
N PHE A 209 -39.86 11.91 -26.55
CA PHE A 209 -38.79 11.79 -27.56
C PHE A 209 -39.08 10.65 -28.57
N PRO A 210 -39.94 10.86 -29.58
CA PRO A 210 -40.30 9.81 -30.53
C PRO A 210 -39.11 9.23 -31.29
N ASN A 211 -38.02 9.98 -31.43
CA ASN A 211 -36.79 9.56 -32.09
C ASN A 211 -36.07 8.43 -31.37
N LEU A 212 -36.28 8.25 -30.08
CA LEU A 212 -35.75 7.12 -29.29
C LEU A 212 -36.22 5.76 -29.87
N ALA A 213 -37.39 5.71 -30.49
CA ALA A 213 -37.89 4.51 -31.15
C ALA A 213 -37.00 4.02 -32.31
N SER A 214 -36.12 4.84 -32.87
CA SER A 214 -35.13 4.48 -33.90
C SER A 214 -33.76 4.12 -33.33
N ASP A 215 -33.47 4.46 -32.09
CA ASP A 215 -32.18 4.15 -31.45
C ASP A 215 -32.03 2.67 -31.17
N ARG A 216 -30.93 2.07 -31.62
CA ARG A 216 -30.71 0.62 -31.53
C ARG A 216 -30.53 0.14 -30.09
N GLN A 217 -29.90 0.97 -29.23
CA GLN A 217 -29.66 0.59 -27.81
C GLN A 217 -30.94 0.71 -27.02
N PHE A 218 -31.68 1.77 -27.24
CA PHE A 218 -33.01 1.96 -26.63
C PHE A 218 -33.99 0.87 -27.04
N ARG A 219 -34.01 0.49 -28.31
CA ARG A 219 -34.83 -0.65 -28.80
C ARG A 219 -34.49 -1.95 -28.09
N LYS A 220 -33.22 -2.24 -27.89
CA LYS A 220 -32.79 -3.42 -27.12
C LYS A 220 -33.24 -3.36 -25.68
N PHE A 221 -33.13 -2.20 -25.05
CA PHE A 221 -33.56 -1.96 -23.69
C PHE A 221 -35.07 -2.21 -23.52
N VAL A 222 -35.89 -1.61 -24.40
CA VAL A 222 -37.37 -1.80 -24.42
C VAL A 222 -37.71 -3.28 -24.67
N SER A 223 -37.16 -3.89 -25.71
CA SER A 223 -37.45 -5.27 -26.09
C SER A 223 -37.09 -6.29 -24.99
N LYS A 224 -36.09 -5.97 -24.15
CA LYS A 224 -35.75 -6.81 -22.98
C LYS A 224 -36.87 -6.81 -21.95
N SER A 225 -37.43 -5.65 -21.63
CA SER A 225 -38.53 -5.54 -20.69
C SER A 225 -39.86 -6.09 -21.27
N GLU A 226 -40.15 -5.82 -22.55
CA GLU A 226 -41.32 -6.38 -23.22
C GLU A 226 -41.32 -7.91 -23.21
N LYS A 227 -40.18 -8.55 -23.48
CA LYS A 227 -40.02 -9.99 -23.43
C LYS A 227 -40.19 -10.55 -22.01
N ALA A 228 -39.60 -9.87 -21.02
CA ALA A 228 -39.68 -10.30 -19.63
C ALA A 228 -41.13 -10.18 -19.05
N PHE A 229 -41.86 -9.13 -19.47
CA PHE A 229 -43.23 -8.88 -19.10
C PHE A 229 -44.26 -9.63 -19.99
N ASN A 230 -43.78 -10.37 -21.01
CA ASN A 230 -44.58 -11.13 -21.97
C ASN A 230 -45.68 -10.30 -22.69
N ARG A 231 -45.31 -9.07 -23.05
CA ARG A 231 -46.20 -8.13 -23.72
C ARG A 231 -46.47 -8.56 -25.17
N GLN A 232 -47.75 -8.62 -25.58
CA GLN A 232 -48.15 -9.11 -26.90
C GLN A 232 -47.94 -8.05 -27.99
N GLU A 233 -48.12 -6.76 -27.67
CA GLU A 233 -47.91 -5.63 -28.61
C GLU A 233 -46.66 -4.81 -28.21
N SER A 234 -45.72 -4.66 -29.15
CA SER A 234 -44.51 -3.86 -28.89
C SER A 234 -44.83 -2.38 -28.88
N LEU A 235 -44.18 -1.63 -27.96
CA LEU A 235 -44.21 -0.18 -27.90
C LEU A 235 -43.45 0.49 -29.06
N LEU A 236 -42.66 -0.29 -29.76
CA LEU A 236 -41.77 0.21 -30.80
C LEU A 236 -42.35 -0.10 -32.21
N PRO A 237 -42.34 0.85 -33.17
CA PRO A 237 -42.85 0.62 -34.51
C PRO A 237 -42.05 -0.48 -35.23
N GLU A 238 -42.74 -1.30 -36.02
CA GLU A 238 -42.08 -2.28 -36.87
C GLU A 238 -41.23 -1.61 -37.95
N VAL A 239 -39.94 -1.99 -37.99
CA VAL A 239 -39.03 -1.59 -39.04
C VAL A 239 -39.15 -2.58 -40.20
N SER A 240 -39.93 -2.24 -41.21
CA SER A 240 -40.05 -3.06 -42.40
C SER A 240 -38.78 -3.02 -43.24
N HIS A 241 -37.97 -4.04 -43.19
CA HIS A 241 -36.88 -4.24 -44.12
C HIS A 241 -37.37 -4.87 -45.40
N SER A 242 -37.71 -4.03 -46.36
CA SER A 242 -38.04 -4.47 -47.72
C SER A 242 -36.79 -4.73 -48.56
N LEU A 243 -36.27 -5.95 -48.54
CA LEU A 243 -35.19 -6.46 -49.41
C LEU A 243 -35.64 -7.01 -50.73
N GLY A 244 -36.93 -6.80 -51.14
CA GLY A 244 -37.59 -7.52 -52.22
C GLY A 244 -37.60 -6.88 -53.62
N LYS A 245 -36.88 -5.77 -53.88
CA LYS A 245 -36.99 -5.06 -55.14
C LYS A 245 -35.69 -4.85 -55.95
N LEU A 246 -34.72 -5.72 -55.87
CA LEU A 246 -33.44 -5.56 -56.57
C LEU A 246 -33.17 -6.49 -57.77
N PHE A 247 -34.14 -7.32 -58.20
CA PHE A 247 -33.88 -8.32 -59.24
C PHE A 247 -34.89 -8.35 -60.38
N THR A 248 -35.13 -7.22 -61.09
CA THR A 248 -35.72 -7.28 -62.47
C THR A 248 -35.48 -5.97 -63.23
N SER A 249 -34.49 -5.91 -64.09
CA SER A 249 -34.54 -5.21 -65.42
C SER A 249 -33.26 -5.43 -66.27
N GLN A 250 -33.40 -5.38 -67.54
CA GLN A 250 -32.40 -5.67 -68.62
C GLN A 250 -31.19 -4.71 -68.57
N TYR A 251 -29.97 -5.26 -68.70
CA TYR A 251 -28.72 -4.56 -68.56
C TYR A 251 -28.17 -3.87 -69.81
N SER A 252 -27.84 -2.60 -69.76
CA SER A 252 -26.97 -1.86 -70.68
C SER A 252 -25.48 -1.99 -70.30
N SER A 253 -24.53 -1.65 -71.19
CA SER A 253 -23.07 -1.87 -70.91
C SER A 253 -22.50 -1.19 -69.71
N GLY A 254 -23.05 -0.09 -69.24
CA GLY A 254 -22.70 0.56 -67.98
C GLY A 254 -23.13 -0.29 -66.77
N GLN A 255 -24.20 -1.09 -66.86
CA GLN A 255 -24.71 -1.95 -65.77
C GLN A 255 -23.85 -3.20 -65.56
N ARG A 256 -23.09 -3.67 -66.55
CA ARG A 256 -22.12 -4.78 -66.39
C ARG A 256 -20.98 -4.41 -65.47
N TRP A 257 -20.54 -3.13 -65.50
CA TRP A 257 -19.56 -2.63 -64.54
C TRP A 257 -20.13 -2.57 -63.10
N VAL A 258 -21.38 -2.13 -62.98
CA VAL A 258 -22.07 -2.11 -61.65
C VAL A 258 -22.28 -3.55 -61.12
N VAL A 259 -22.67 -4.49 -62.00
CA VAL A 259 -22.79 -5.91 -61.56
C VAL A 259 -21.45 -6.50 -61.26
N GLY A 260 -20.40 -6.22 -62.02
CA GLY A 260 -19.03 -6.66 -61.76
C GLY A 260 -18.51 -6.09 -60.41
N LEU A 261 -18.72 -4.81 -60.16
CA LEU A 261 -18.41 -4.15 -58.88
C LEU A 261 -19.22 -4.73 -57.72
N SER A 262 -20.52 -5.01 -57.93
CA SER A 262 -21.38 -5.60 -56.93
C SER A 262 -20.94 -7.04 -56.58
N VAL A 263 -20.59 -7.84 -57.60
CA VAL A 263 -20.04 -9.21 -57.37
C VAL A 263 -18.68 -9.13 -56.70
N ALA A 264 -17.80 -8.20 -57.08
CA ALA A 264 -16.52 -7.98 -56.44
C ALA A 264 -16.71 -7.52 -54.96
N LEU A 265 -17.67 -6.63 -54.69
CA LEU A 265 -18.01 -6.19 -53.35
C LEU A 265 -18.58 -7.34 -52.49
N ILE A 266 -19.45 -8.17 -53.09
CA ILE A 266 -19.98 -9.37 -52.40
C ILE A 266 -18.84 -10.35 -52.07
N LEU A 267 -17.95 -10.62 -53.04
CA LEU A 267 -16.82 -11.50 -52.83
C LEU A 267 -15.85 -10.94 -51.77
N ALA A 268 -15.60 -9.62 -51.80
CA ALA A 268 -14.83 -8.95 -50.77
C ALA A 268 -15.52 -9.04 -49.42
N THR A 269 -16.84 -8.80 -49.36
CA THR A 269 -17.60 -8.92 -48.10
C THR A 269 -17.60 -10.35 -47.56
N VAL A 270 -17.75 -11.34 -48.43
CA VAL A 270 -17.67 -12.76 -48.07
C VAL A 270 -16.23 -13.12 -47.59
N GLY A 271 -15.22 -12.64 -48.30
CA GLY A 271 -13.81 -12.83 -47.92
C GLY A 271 -13.51 -12.21 -46.55
N LEU A 272 -14.00 -10.98 -46.34
CA LEU A 272 -13.88 -10.32 -45.03
C LEU A 272 -14.64 -11.08 -43.92
N ALA A 273 -15.83 -11.62 -44.22
CA ALA A 273 -16.60 -12.42 -43.27
C ALA A 273 -15.87 -13.72 -42.93
N ILE A 274 -15.30 -14.40 -43.94
CA ILE A 274 -14.50 -15.62 -43.73
C ILE A 274 -13.25 -15.32 -42.90
N ASN A 275 -12.55 -14.23 -43.23
CA ASN A 275 -11.39 -13.81 -42.47
C ASN A 275 -11.73 -13.43 -41.02
N ASN A 276 -12.86 -12.75 -40.83
CA ASN A 276 -13.34 -12.42 -39.49
C ASN A 276 -13.66 -13.69 -38.69
N GLU A 277 -14.28 -14.70 -39.31
CA GLU A 277 -14.57 -15.99 -38.69
C GLU A 277 -13.28 -16.81 -38.42
N TYR A 278 -12.30 -16.72 -39.34
CA TYR A 278 -10.97 -17.32 -39.10
C TYR A 278 -10.32 -16.71 -37.85
N ILE A 279 -10.29 -15.35 -37.76
CA ILE A 279 -9.76 -14.64 -36.57
C ILE A 279 -10.53 -15.06 -35.31
N ARG A 280 -11.86 -15.16 -35.37
CA ARG A 280 -12.71 -15.58 -34.25
C ARG A 280 -12.35 -16.97 -33.73
N ARG A 281 -11.92 -17.88 -34.62
CA ARG A 281 -11.55 -19.27 -34.26
C ARG A 281 -10.09 -19.43 -33.84
N HIS A 282 -9.25 -18.43 -34.10
CA HIS A 282 -7.80 -18.52 -33.90
C HIS A 282 -7.31 -17.35 -33.00
N ARG A 283 -7.80 -17.30 -31.76
CA ARG A 283 -7.38 -16.29 -30.80
C ARG A 283 -6.21 -16.78 -29.96
N PRO A 284 -5.16 -15.96 -29.80
CA PRO A 284 -4.05 -16.33 -28.92
C PRO A 284 -4.49 -16.17 -27.46
N LEU A 285 -4.32 -17.21 -26.67
CA LEU A 285 -4.42 -17.21 -25.21
C LEU A 285 -3.03 -17.44 -24.64
N THR A 286 -2.50 -16.47 -23.95
CA THR A 286 -1.21 -16.56 -23.30
C THR A 286 -1.37 -17.15 -21.90
N ILE A 287 -0.57 -18.14 -21.58
CA ILE A 287 -0.51 -18.77 -20.26
C ILE A 287 0.82 -18.37 -19.63
N LEU A 288 0.75 -17.77 -18.45
CA LEU A 288 1.88 -17.40 -17.63
C LEU A 288 1.90 -18.32 -16.41
N ASN A 289 3.01 -18.95 -16.17
CA ASN A 289 3.21 -19.86 -15.05
C ASN A 289 4.31 -19.35 -14.13
N GLY A 290 3.94 -18.69 -13.05
CA GLY A 290 4.82 -18.22 -11.99
C GLY A 290 4.85 -19.13 -10.76
N THR A 291 4.52 -20.43 -10.91
CA THR A 291 4.41 -21.36 -9.78
C THR A 291 5.73 -22.04 -9.40
N GLY A 292 6.81 -21.76 -10.12
CA GLY A 292 8.12 -22.39 -9.89
C GLY A 292 8.23 -23.85 -10.36
N GLY A 293 7.16 -24.45 -10.88
CA GLY A 293 7.15 -25.82 -11.42
C GLY A 293 6.27 -25.93 -12.65
N ALA A 294 6.47 -26.96 -13.47
CA ALA A 294 5.68 -27.17 -14.67
C ALA A 294 4.22 -27.51 -14.35
N VAL A 295 3.30 -26.90 -15.06
CA VAL A 295 1.86 -27.18 -14.98
C VAL A 295 1.33 -27.70 -16.30
N SER A 296 0.28 -28.54 -16.24
CA SER A 296 -0.45 -29.02 -17.41
C SER A 296 -1.74 -28.22 -17.55
N VAL A 297 -1.91 -27.55 -18.68
CA VAL A 297 -3.09 -26.71 -18.95
C VAL A 297 -3.90 -27.33 -20.08
N GLN A 298 -5.20 -27.47 -19.83
CA GLN A 298 -6.19 -27.99 -20.76
C GLN A 298 -7.32 -27.00 -20.94
N VAL A 299 -7.74 -26.74 -22.18
CA VAL A 299 -8.88 -25.87 -22.51
C VAL A 299 -9.98 -26.69 -23.19
N ASP A 300 -11.21 -26.64 -22.65
CA ASP A 300 -12.39 -27.35 -23.18
C ASP A 300 -12.15 -28.84 -23.52
N GLY A 301 -11.35 -29.54 -22.73
CA GLY A 301 -11.03 -30.94 -22.98
C GLY A 301 -10.10 -31.21 -24.18
N GLN A 302 -9.49 -30.17 -24.78
CA GLN A 302 -8.45 -30.34 -25.78
C GLN A 302 -7.20 -31.00 -25.18
N PRO A 303 -6.24 -31.47 -25.99
CA PRO A 303 -5.00 -32.01 -25.47
C PRO A 303 -4.30 -31.03 -24.53
N SER A 304 -3.85 -31.52 -23.40
CA SER A 304 -3.16 -30.69 -22.42
C SER A 304 -1.78 -30.26 -22.92
N VAL A 305 -1.39 -29.05 -22.54
CA VAL A 305 -0.08 -28.48 -22.85
C VAL A 305 0.68 -28.28 -21.55
N THR A 306 1.93 -28.72 -21.50
CA THR A 306 2.81 -28.49 -20.36
C THR A 306 3.45 -27.10 -20.48
N VAL A 307 3.31 -26.30 -19.44
CA VAL A 307 3.80 -24.92 -19.39
C VAL A 307 4.76 -24.77 -18.22
N SER A 308 6.01 -24.46 -18.51
CA SER A 308 7.03 -24.21 -17.48
C SER A 308 7.15 -22.73 -17.11
N ASP A 309 6.91 -21.81 -18.06
CA ASP A 309 7.08 -20.37 -17.90
C ASP A 309 5.94 -19.64 -18.65
N LYS A 310 6.13 -19.33 -19.93
CA LYS A 310 5.14 -18.70 -20.80
C LYS A 310 4.83 -19.58 -21.99
N HIS A 311 3.57 -19.75 -22.30
CA HIS A 311 3.13 -20.49 -23.49
C HIS A 311 1.90 -19.82 -24.13
N VAL A 312 1.81 -19.89 -25.46
CA VAL A 312 0.66 -19.32 -26.20
C VAL A 312 -0.06 -20.46 -26.91
N ILE A 313 -1.35 -20.60 -26.63
CA ILE A 313 -2.23 -21.56 -27.28
C ILE A 313 -3.27 -20.81 -28.12
N THR A 314 -3.80 -21.49 -29.13
CA THR A 314 -4.86 -20.96 -29.98
C THR A 314 -6.21 -21.49 -29.53
N VAL A 315 -7.15 -20.58 -29.29
CA VAL A 315 -8.52 -20.91 -28.84
C VAL A 315 -9.56 -20.17 -29.68
N SER A 316 -10.77 -20.69 -29.77
CA SER A 316 -11.87 -19.94 -30.39
C SER A 316 -12.57 -19.02 -29.39
N GLU A 317 -13.13 -17.91 -29.88
CA GLU A 317 -13.96 -17.02 -29.03
C GLU A 317 -15.18 -17.76 -28.48
N GLY A 318 -15.59 -17.36 -27.29
CA GLY A 318 -16.70 -17.87 -26.50
C GLY A 318 -16.28 -18.12 -25.07
N THR A 319 -17.21 -18.65 -24.30
CA THR A 319 -16.93 -19.12 -22.92
C THR A 319 -16.08 -20.39 -23.00
N ARG A 320 -14.94 -20.39 -22.29
CA ARG A 320 -13.95 -21.49 -22.27
C ARG A 320 -13.70 -21.94 -20.84
N VAL A 321 -13.54 -23.24 -20.67
CA VAL A 321 -13.14 -23.84 -19.40
C VAL A 321 -11.66 -24.18 -19.48
N VAL A 322 -10.86 -23.53 -18.65
CA VAL A 322 -9.42 -23.78 -18.51
C VAL A 322 -9.19 -24.56 -17.24
N SER A 323 -8.60 -25.74 -17.37
CA SER A 323 -8.21 -26.60 -16.24
C SER A 323 -6.70 -26.65 -16.16
N VAL A 324 -6.17 -26.37 -14.99
CA VAL A 324 -4.72 -26.40 -14.68
C VAL A 324 -4.49 -27.51 -13.66
N THR A 325 -3.47 -28.33 -13.89
CA THR A 325 -3.04 -29.39 -12.97
C THR A 325 -1.50 -29.41 -12.89
N GLY A 326 -0.98 -29.74 -11.72
CA GLY A 326 0.47 -29.74 -11.46
C GLY A 326 0.77 -29.15 -10.08
N THR A 327 1.67 -28.20 -10.00
CA THR A 327 1.95 -27.45 -8.76
C THR A 327 0.70 -26.73 -8.21
N VAL A 328 -0.21 -26.38 -9.10
CA VAL A 328 -1.51 -25.80 -8.79
C VAL A 328 -2.59 -26.61 -9.50
N THR A 329 -3.71 -26.84 -8.81
CA THR A 329 -4.91 -27.46 -9.43
C THR A 329 -6.05 -26.46 -9.34
N GLU A 330 -6.47 -25.94 -10.49
CA GLU A 330 -7.52 -24.93 -10.58
C GLU A 330 -8.33 -25.08 -11.87
N GLN A 331 -9.56 -24.57 -11.85
CA GLN A 331 -10.42 -24.53 -13.02
C GLN A 331 -11.10 -23.18 -13.11
N HIS A 332 -10.98 -22.55 -14.27
CA HIS A 332 -11.54 -21.23 -14.51
C HIS A 332 -12.44 -21.23 -15.73
N THR A 333 -13.56 -20.55 -15.64
CA THR A 333 -14.41 -20.25 -16.78
C THR A 333 -14.10 -18.84 -17.24
N ILE A 334 -13.58 -18.70 -18.46
CA ILE A 334 -13.17 -17.43 -19.04
C ILE A 334 -14.03 -17.09 -20.26
N ASP A 335 -14.24 -15.80 -20.52
CA ASP A 335 -14.91 -15.33 -21.73
C ASP A 335 -13.91 -14.65 -22.67
N ILE A 336 -13.72 -15.27 -23.84
CA ILE A 336 -12.86 -14.76 -24.89
C ILE A 336 -13.78 -14.18 -25.96
N SER A 337 -13.96 -12.86 -25.95
CA SER A 337 -14.89 -12.16 -26.85
C SER A 337 -14.32 -10.88 -27.39
N SER A 338 -14.62 -10.59 -28.65
CA SER A 338 -14.37 -9.30 -29.28
C SER A 338 -15.50 -8.97 -30.28
N ASP A 339 -15.71 -7.66 -30.51
CA ASP A 339 -16.69 -7.23 -31.49
C ASP A 339 -16.16 -7.42 -32.92
N TYR A 340 -17.08 -7.40 -33.92
CA TYR A 340 -16.78 -7.71 -35.30
C TYR A 340 -15.70 -6.81 -35.93
N LEU A 341 -15.67 -5.51 -35.58
CA LEU A 341 -14.70 -4.57 -36.12
C LEU A 341 -13.37 -4.61 -35.39
N SER A 342 -13.39 -4.80 -34.05
CA SER A 342 -12.19 -4.86 -33.24
C SER A 342 -11.33 -6.09 -33.58
N ARG A 343 -11.91 -7.14 -34.19
CA ARG A 343 -11.14 -8.28 -34.67
C ARG A 343 -10.10 -7.91 -35.72
N TRP A 344 -10.32 -6.84 -36.49
CA TRP A 344 -9.39 -6.38 -37.53
C TRP A 344 -8.53 -5.20 -37.10
N THR A 345 -9.00 -4.40 -36.15
CA THR A 345 -8.35 -3.14 -35.77
C THR A 345 -7.53 -3.24 -34.50
N SER A 346 -7.71 -4.32 -33.74
CA SER A 346 -6.98 -4.55 -32.49
C SER A 346 -6.64 -6.04 -32.31
N THR A 347 -5.52 -6.31 -31.71
CA THR A 347 -5.11 -7.64 -31.24
C THR A 347 -5.28 -7.69 -29.73
N PRO A 348 -6.50 -7.97 -29.23
CA PRO A 348 -6.69 -8.11 -27.77
C PRO A 348 -5.87 -9.30 -27.26
N VAL A 349 -5.25 -9.11 -26.14
CA VAL A 349 -4.46 -10.13 -25.46
C VAL A 349 -5.32 -10.74 -24.34
N TRP A 350 -5.37 -12.06 -24.28
CA TRP A 350 -5.98 -12.80 -23.18
C TRP A 350 -4.88 -13.57 -22.45
N ILE A 351 -4.86 -13.47 -21.14
CA ILE A 351 -3.80 -14.03 -20.31
C ILE A 351 -4.43 -14.85 -19.20
N ILE A 352 -3.97 -16.07 -19.04
CA ILE A 352 -4.14 -16.88 -17.84
C ILE A 352 -2.84 -16.75 -17.04
N ASN A 353 -2.94 -16.18 -15.88
CA ASN A 353 -1.86 -16.12 -14.88
C ASN A 353 -2.13 -17.25 -13.88
N VAL A 354 -1.45 -18.36 -14.05
CA VAL A 354 -1.67 -19.58 -13.25
C VAL A 354 -1.53 -19.28 -11.77
N GLY A 355 -2.61 -19.54 -11.03
CA GLY A 355 -2.68 -19.29 -9.62
C GLY A 355 -2.56 -17.83 -9.19
N GLY A 356 -2.51 -16.88 -10.14
CA GLY A 356 -2.18 -15.49 -9.85
C GLY A 356 -0.75 -15.29 -9.34
N GLU A 357 0.18 -16.19 -9.68
CA GLU A 357 1.55 -16.20 -9.14
C GLU A 357 2.50 -15.27 -9.88
N GLY A 358 2.27 -14.99 -11.16
CA GLY A 358 3.07 -14.04 -11.92
C GLY A 358 2.64 -12.60 -11.66
N VAL A 359 3.59 -11.70 -11.64
CA VAL A 359 3.34 -10.25 -11.63
C VAL A 359 3.33 -9.74 -13.06
N ILE A 360 2.17 -9.26 -13.51
CA ILE A 360 2.00 -8.68 -14.85
C ILE A 360 2.21 -7.18 -14.75
N VAL A 361 3.08 -6.65 -15.59
CA VAL A 361 3.48 -5.25 -15.59
C VAL A 361 2.99 -4.59 -16.87
N ASP A 362 2.11 -3.61 -16.74
CA ASP A 362 1.60 -2.76 -17.82
C ASP A 362 2.33 -1.42 -17.75
N VAL A 363 3.19 -1.16 -18.74
CA VAL A 363 4.05 0.02 -18.80
C VAL A 363 3.61 0.93 -19.93
N SER A 364 3.26 2.16 -19.59
CA SER A 364 3.00 3.22 -20.58
C SER A 364 4.28 4.00 -20.88
N VAL A 365 4.90 3.73 -22.01
CA VAL A 365 6.11 4.43 -22.51
C VAL A 365 5.71 5.71 -23.25
N HIS A 366 6.25 6.84 -22.81
CA HIS A 366 5.94 8.15 -23.37
C HIS A 366 7.06 8.64 -24.29
N TYR A 367 6.76 8.77 -25.58
CA TYR A 367 7.67 9.36 -26.56
C TYR A 367 7.38 10.85 -26.69
N ALA A 368 8.28 11.66 -26.21
CA ALA A 368 8.21 13.12 -26.24
C ALA A 368 9.61 13.69 -26.47
N VAL A 369 9.69 14.93 -26.92
CA VAL A 369 10.96 15.66 -27.09
C VAL A 369 11.69 15.80 -25.74
N GLN A 370 10.92 15.95 -24.65
CA GLN A 370 11.47 15.86 -23.29
C GLN A 370 11.19 14.47 -22.73
N PRO A 371 12.20 13.74 -22.23
CA PRO A 371 12.03 12.42 -21.63
C PRO A 371 10.98 12.46 -20.51
N ARG A 372 10.07 11.49 -20.52
CA ARG A 372 9.09 11.28 -19.45
C ARG A 372 9.30 9.89 -18.89
N LYS A 373 9.11 9.77 -17.57
CA LYS A 373 9.08 8.45 -16.93
C LYS A 373 7.89 7.66 -17.49
N PRO A 374 8.06 6.36 -17.72
CA PRO A 374 6.95 5.49 -18.03
C PRO A 374 6.02 5.38 -16.81
N ASP A 375 4.71 5.30 -17.08
CA ASP A 375 3.74 4.95 -16.06
C ASP A 375 3.69 3.42 -15.94
N VAL A 376 3.85 2.90 -14.73
CA VAL A 376 3.86 1.45 -14.45
C VAL A 376 2.61 1.08 -13.67
N ARG A 377 1.90 0.07 -14.15
CA ARG A 377 0.76 -0.53 -13.47
C ARG A 377 1.03 -2.02 -13.25
N LEU A 378 0.83 -2.48 -12.02
CA LEU A 378 1.00 -3.89 -11.66
C LEU A 378 -0.36 -4.58 -11.55
N ILE A 379 -0.43 -5.80 -12.05
CA ILE A 379 -1.60 -6.68 -11.96
C ILE A 379 -1.12 -7.99 -11.31
N THR A 380 -1.59 -8.25 -10.09
CA THR A 380 -1.03 -9.31 -9.23
C THR A 380 -2.04 -10.34 -8.76
N ASP A 381 -3.33 -10.04 -8.86
CA ASP A 381 -4.40 -10.81 -8.22
C ASP A 381 -5.35 -11.49 -9.22
N ALA A 382 -5.23 -11.15 -10.50
CA ALA A 382 -6.13 -11.67 -11.51
C ALA A 382 -5.55 -12.92 -12.17
N VAL A 383 -6.30 -14.02 -12.12
CA VAL A 383 -5.98 -15.25 -12.87
C VAL A 383 -6.27 -15.09 -14.35
N PHE A 384 -7.31 -14.31 -14.71
CA PHE A 384 -7.62 -14.01 -16.09
C PHE A 384 -7.58 -12.51 -16.34
N VAL A 385 -6.72 -12.07 -17.26
CA VAL A 385 -6.48 -10.67 -17.58
C VAL A 385 -6.66 -10.41 -19.07
N ARG A 386 -7.33 -9.30 -19.38
CA ARG A 386 -7.49 -8.79 -20.74
C ARG A 386 -6.94 -7.36 -20.83
N PRO A 387 -5.63 -7.19 -20.93
CA PRO A 387 -5.02 -5.87 -21.05
C PRO A 387 -5.24 -5.30 -22.46
N HIS A 388 -5.25 -3.98 -22.54
CA HIS A 388 -5.29 -3.26 -23.82
C HIS A 388 -3.92 -2.63 -24.02
N VAL A 389 -3.04 -3.33 -24.74
CA VAL A 389 -1.65 -2.94 -24.92
C VAL A 389 -1.23 -2.98 -26.38
N ASP A 390 -0.25 -2.15 -26.73
CA ASP A 390 0.31 -2.09 -28.09
C ASP A 390 1.33 -3.23 -28.31
N TYR A 391 2.14 -3.55 -27.30
CA TYR A 391 3.25 -4.52 -27.36
C TYR A 391 3.13 -5.55 -26.25
N PRO A 392 2.39 -6.66 -26.49
CA PRO A 392 2.26 -7.74 -25.49
C PRO A 392 3.51 -8.60 -25.46
N PHE A 393 4.28 -8.53 -24.37
CA PHE A 393 5.52 -9.28 -24.14
C PHE A 393 6.63 -9.02 -25.18
N GLU A 394 6.60 -7.83 -25.74
CA GLU A 394 7.57 -7.32 -26.70
C GLU A 394 8.08 -5.95 -26.23
N GLU A 395 9.28 -5.58 -26.65
CA GLU A 395 9.83 -4.26 -26.34
C GLU A 395 9.17 -3.17 -27.20
N ALA A 396 8.90 -2.02 -26.58
CA ALA A 396 8.47 -0.85 -27.35
C ALA A 396 9.60 -0.34 -28.24
N PRO A 397 9.28 0.29 -29.38
CA PRO A 397 10.30 0.92 -30.21
C PRO A 397 11.17 1.89 -29.41
N ALA A 398 12.47 1.87 -29.63
CA ALA A 398 13.40 2.76 -28.96
C ALA A 398 13.13 4.25 -29.21
N SER A 399 12.50 4.58 -30.36
CA SER A 399 12.09 5.94 -30.72
C SER A 399 10.85 5.95 -31.61
N LEU A 400 10.04 7.00 -31.51
CA LEU A 400 8.93 7.28 -32.41
C LEU A 400 9.01 8.72 -32.90
N GLU A 401 8.68 8.95 -34.17
CA GLU A 401 8.56 10.31 -34.69
C GLU A 401 7.41 11.04 -34.02
N VAL A 402 7.70 12.21 -33.50
CA VAL A 402 6.74 13.10 -32.83
C VAL A 402 6.65 14.38 -33.63
N SER A 403 5.49 14.71 -34.14
CA SER A 403 5.28 15.78 -35.12
C SER A 403 5.37 17.21 -34.60
N ASN A 404 5.34 17.41 -33.25
CA ASN A 404 5.45 18.72 -32.60
C ASN A 404 6.21 18.57 -31.25
N SER A 405 6.90 19.64 -30.82
CA SER A 405 7.60 19.69 -29.55
C SER A 405 6.72 19.47 -28.30
N ASN A 406 5.41 19.66 -28.43
CA ASN A 406 4.42 19.46 -27.35
C ASN A 406 3.62 18.16 -27.49
N SER A 407 3.80 17.39 -28.58
CA SER A 407 3.05 16.14 -28.75
C SER A 407 3.74 15.00 -28.01
N VAL A 408 2.94 14.21 -27.32
CA VAL A 408 3.38 12.98 -26.64
C VAL A 408 2.67 11.83 -27.29
N ARG A 409 3.42 10.86 -27.78
CA ARG A 409 2.87 9.57 -28.19
C ARG A 409 3.12 8.57 -27.07
N THR A 410 2.07 7.92 -26.62
CA THR A 410 2.17 6.87 -25.61
C THR A 410 2.00 5.51 -26.26
N LYS A 411 2.85 4.59 -25.92
CA LYS A 411 2.75 3.18 -26.26
C LYS A 411 2.72 2.35 -24.99
N THR A 412 1.86 1.35 -24.98
CA THR A 412 1.69 0.45 -23.83
C THR A 412 2.39 -0.87 -24.10
N VAL A 413 3.20 -1.28 -23.16
CA VAL A 413 3.99 -2.52 -23.18
C VAL A 413 3.50 -3.40 -22.06
N LEU A 414 3.28 -4.66 -22.34
CA LEU A 414 3.02 -5.66 -21.32
C LEU A 414 4.27 -6.51 -21.14
N SER A 415 4.72 -6.59 -19.92
CA SER A 415 5.75 -7.54 -19.48
C SER A 415 5.24 -8.33 -18.28
N TRP A 416 5.97 -9.34 -17.89
CA TRP A 416 5.70 -10.06 -16.66
C TRP A 416 7.02 -10.56 -16.09
N PHE A 417 7.05 -10.82 -14.82
CA PHE A 417 8.14 -11.53 -14.18
C PHE A 417 7.60 -12.60 -13.25
N ASP A 418 8.36 -13.68 -13.17
CA ASP A 418 8.12 -14.75 -12.22
C ASP A 418 8.91 -14.44 -10.94
N PRO A 419 8.21 -14.07 -9.86
CA PRO A 419 8.87 -13.89 -8.58
C PRO A 419 9.22 -15.22 -7.90
N GLY A 420 8.81 -16.37 -8.47
CA GLY A 420 8.80 -17.66 -7.80
C GLY A 420 10.04 -18.52 -7.97
N ALA A 421 10.93 -18.19 -8.91
CA ALA A 421 12.04 -19.09 -9.27
C ALA A 421 13.20 -19.06 -8.27
N SER A 422 13.33 -18.03 -7.46
CA SER A 422 14.33 -17.90 -6.40
C SER A 422 13.84 -16.99 -5.28
N PRO A 423 14.32 -17.16 -4.05
CA PRO A 423 14.01 -16.26 -2.94
C PRO A 423 14.27 -14.77 -3.27
N GLY A 424 15.36 -14.46 -3.96
CA GLY A 424 15.69 -13.11 -4.42
C GLY A 424 14.70 -12.54 -5.44
N GLY A 425 14.15 -13.38 -6.32
CA GLY A 425 13.11 -12.98 -7.27
C GLY A 425 11.80 -12.61 -6.59
N ASN A 426 11.38 -13.41 -5.62
CA ASN A 426 10.19 -13.13 -4.81
C ASN A 426 10.32 -11.81 -4.06
N LEU A 427 11.49 -11.54 -3.51
CA LEU A 427 11.79 -10.33 -2.79
C LEU A 427 11.74 -9.09 -3.68
N ALA A 428 12.38 -9.12 -4.83
CA ALA A 428 12.35 -8.03 -5.80
C ALA A 428 10.92 -7.74 -6.27
N GLY A 429 10.12 -8.79 -6.50
CA GLY A 429 8.70 -8.69 -6.82
C GLY A 429 7.90 -8.02 -5.71
N TYR A 430 8.11 -8.43 -4.47
CA TYR A 430 7.45 -7.86 -3.31
C TYR A 430 7.79 -6.38 -3.12
N LEU A 431 9.08 -6.02 -3.19
CA LEU A 431 9.53 -4.63 -3.07
C LEU A 431 8.95 -3.74 -4.17
N THR A 432 8.85 -4.26 -5.39
CA THR A 432 8.24 -3.53 -6.50
C THR A 432 6.75 -3.30 -6.23
N LEU A 433 6.04 -4.30 -5.72
CA LEU A 433 4.62 -4.20 -5.38
C LEU A 433 4.35 -3.24 -4.23
N THR A 434 5.14 -3.27 -3.15
CA THR A 434 4.98 -2.36 -2.00
C THR A 434 5.13 -0.90 -2.39
N THR A 435 5.99 -0.62 -3.37
CA THR A 435 6.19 0.73 -3.91
C THR A 435 4.92 1.30 -4.55
N TYR A 436 4.10 0.45 -5.17
CA TYR A 436 2.90 0.87 -5.90
C TYR A 436 1.60 0.63 -5.14
N ASN A 437 1.51 -0.45 -4.37
CA ASN A 437 0.31 -0.77 -3.59
C ASN A 437 0.62 -1.77 -2.46
N ALA A 438 0.75 -1.27 -1.24
CA ALA A 438 1.08 -2.09 -0.06
C ALA A 438 0.02 -3.18 0.23
N GLN A 439 -1.26 -2.92 0.00
CA GLN A 439 -2.31 -3.91 0.24
C GLN A 439 -2.22 -5.08 -0.75
N GLN A 440 -2.00 -4.80 -2.03
CA GLN A 440 -1.79 -5.85 -3.04
C GLN A 440 -0.52 -6.65 -2.76
N ALA A 441 0.53 -5.99 -2.26
CA ALA A 441 1.77 -6.65 -1.88
C ALA A 441 1.55 -7.65 -0.73
N LEU A 442 0.78 -7.26 0.29
CA LEU A 442 0.42 -8.14 1.41
C LEU A 442 -0.38 -9.37 0.93
N GLU A 443 -1.40 -9.16 0.10
CA GLU A 443 -2.22 -10.24 -0.45
C GLU A 443 -1.39 -11.17 -1.34
N PHE A 444 -0.51 -10.61 -2.16
CA PHE A 444 0.43 -11.36 -2.99
C PHE A 444 1.39 -12.19 -2.14
N ALA A 445 2.08 -11.58 -1.16
CA ALA A 445 3.02 -12.26 -0.29
C ALA A 445 2.35 -13.39 0.51
N THR A 446 1.15 -13.14 1.05
CA THR A 446 0.38 -14.16 1.76
C THR A 446 0.05 -15.36 0.86
N ARG A 447 -0.35 -15.12 -0.38
CA ARG A 447 -0.65 -16.18 -1.36
C ARG A 447 0.60 -16.97 -1.74
N LYS A 448 1.72 -16.27 -1.98
CA LYS A 448 3.01 -16.90 -2.27
C LYS A 448 3.50 -17.75 -1.10
N LEU A 449 3.47 -17.24 0.11
CA LEU A 449 3.91 -17.93 1.31
C LEU A 449 3.06 -19.17 1.67
N ARG A 450 1.79 -19.20 1.26
CA ARG A 450 1.00 -20.44 1.40
C ARG A 450 1.50 -21.57 0.51
N ARG A 451 2.07 -21.26 -0.65
CA ARG A 451 2.58 -22.25 -1.61
C ARG A 451 4.08 -22.53 -1.43
N HIS A 452 4.82 -21.50 -1.03
CA HIS A 452 6.26 -21.52 -0.83
C HIS A 452 6.61 -21.11 0.60
N PRO A 453 6.22 -21.93 1.60
CA PRO A 453 6.48 -21.60 3.00
C PRO A 453 7.96 -21.58 3.36
N GLU A 454 8.82 -22.18 2.53
CA GLU A 454 10.27 -22.16 2.66
C GLU A 454 10.91 -20.80 2.34
N ASP A 455 10.16 -19.85 1.75
CA ASP A 455 10.64 -18.51 1.48
C ASP A 455 10.63 -17.64 2.74
N GLU A 456 11.57 -17.95 3.63
CA GLU A 456 11.73 -17.20 4.89
C GLU A 456 12.17 -15.76 4.70
N GLN A 457 12.75 -15.40 3.54
CA GLN A 457 13.09 -14.00 3.22
C GLN A 457 11.83 -13.18 2.96
N LEU A 458 10.93 -13.69 2.14
CA LEU A 458 9.64 -13.03 1.90
C LEU A 458 8.84 -12.91 3.20
N LEU A 459 8.85 -13.93 4.05
CA LEU A 459 8.21 -13.87 5.37
C LEU A 459 8.82 -12.77 6.26
N ALA A 460 10.14 -12.64 6.29
CA ALA A 460 10.82 -11.61 7.07
C ALA A 460 10.50 -10.19 6.59
N TYR A 461 10.40 -10.00 5.28
CA TYR A 461 9.99 -8.74 4.69
C TYR A 461 8.55 -8.38 5.02
N LEU A 462 7.64 -9.34 4.84
CA LEU A 462 6.24 -9.17 5.20
C LEU A 462 6.10 -8.77 6.66
N ALA A 463 6.86 -9.42 7.55
CA ALA A 463 6.88 -9.10 8.98
C ALA A 463 7.37 -7.68 9.29
N GLY A 464 8.36 -7.19 8.53
CA GLY A 464 8.92 -5.86 8.69
C GLY A 464 8.00 -4.73 8.26
N ASP A 465 7.23 -4.96 7.19
CA ASP A 465 6.34 -3.94 6.61
C ASP A 465 4.97 -3.85 7.30
N LEU A 466 4.56 -4.92 8.02
CA LEU A 466 3.26 -4.95 8.67
C LEU A 466 3.21 -4.13 9.96
N GLN A 467 2.17 -3.33 10.08
CA GLN A 467 1.81 -2.70 11.34
C GLN A 467 1.41 -3.76 12.37
N PRO A 468 1.61 -3.53 13.68
CA PRO A 468 1.31 -4.51 14.73
C PRO A 468 -0.11 -5.10 14.66
N GLY A 469 -1.12 -4.29 14.35
CA GLY A 469 -2.50 -4.76 14.16
C GLY A 469 -2.65 -5.72 12.98
N GLN A 470 -1.95 -5.47 11.88
CA GLN A 470 -1.98 -6.34 10.70
C GLN A 470 -1.24 -7.66 10.91
N ARG A 471 -0.25 -7.70 11.82
CA ARG A 471 0.44 -8.96 12.17
C ARG A 471 -0.51 -9.99 12.77
N ALA A 472 -1.54 -9.56 13.47
CA ALA A 472 -2.56 -10.46 14.02
C ALA A 472 -3.33 -11.19 12.90
N ASP A 473 -3.52 -10.58 11.76
CA ASP A 473 -4.20 -11.17 10.60
C ASP A 473 -3.41 -12.34 9.99
N LEU A 474 -2.09 -12.39 10.24
CA LEU A 474 -1.23 -13.51 9.81
C LEU A 474 -1.34 -14.74 10.71
N GLN A 475 -1.95 -14.65 11.90
CA GLN A 475 -1.98 -15.77 12.84
C GLN A 475 -2.47 -17.08 12.21
N PRO A 476 -3.57 -17.13 11.42
CA PRO A 476 -4.02 -18.37 10.80
C PRO A 476 -2.99 -18.98 9.83
N LEU A 477 -2.32 -18.13 9.05
CA LEU A 477 -1.28 -18.54 8.11
C LEU A 477 -0.06 -19.09 8.86
N LEU A 478 0.34 -18.44 9.96
CA LEU A 478 1.44 -18.88 10.80
C LEU A 478 1.12 -20.24 11.44
N GLU A 479 -0.08 -20.40 12.01
CA GLU A 479 -0.52 -21.65 12.64
C GLU A 479 -0.57 -22.83 11.67
N GLU A 480 -0.95 -22.60 10.42
CA GLU A 480 -0.96 -23.58 9.35
C GLU A 480 0.44 -24.17 9.13
N ASN A 481 1.47 -23.31 9.17
CA ASN A 481 2.84 -23.66 8.88
C ASN A 481 3.66 -24.19 10.08
N LEU A 482 3.15 -24.16 11.32
CA LEU A 482 3.82 -24.73 12.48
C LEU A 482 4.04 -26.26 12.40
N LYS A 483 3.27 -26.93 11.57
CA LYS A 483 3.38 -28.39 11.32
C LYS A 483 4.30 -28.72 10.16
N HIS A 484 4.80 -27.73 9.45
CA HIS A 484 5.70 -27.96 8.31
C HIS A 484 6.98 -28.67 8.75
N ARG A 485 7.47 -29.58 7.88
CA ARG A 485 8.75 -30.27 8.06
C ARG A 485 9.59 -30.18 6.79
N PRO A 486 10.86 -29.80 6.87
CA PRO A 486 11.59 -29.40 8.10
C PRO A 486 10.97 -28.18 8.78
N VAL A 487 11.26 -27.99 10.08
CA VAL A 487 10.71 -26.90 10.89
C VAL A 487 11.15 -25.55 10.33
N LEU A 488 10.18 -24.70 9.99
CA LEU A 488 10.41 -23.36 9.49
C LEU A 488 10.54 -22.36 10.63
N ILE A 489 11.77 -22.08 11.04
CA ILE A 489 12.08 -21.37 12.29
C ILE A 489 11.48 -19.98 12.34
N ASN A 490 11.58 -19.20 11.26
CA ASN A 490 11.07 -17.83 11.25
C ASN A 490 9.54 -17.77 11.34
N TRP A 491 8.83 -18.78 10.83
CA TRP A 491 7.38 -18.92 11.02
C TRP A 491 7.01 -19.11 12.49
N HIS A 492 7.73 -20.00 13.16
CA HIS A 492 7.54 -20.24 14.59
C HIS A 492 7.90 -19.01 15.42
N ARG A 493 8.99 -18.32 15.09
CA ARG A 493 9.42 -17.12 15.81
C ARG A 493 8.39 -16.01 15.68
N MET A 494 7.90 -15.75 14.45
CA MET A 494 6.87 -14.76 14.21
C MET A 494 5.57 -15.11 14.96
N TYR A 495 5.19 -16.39 14.96
CA TYR A 495 4.03 -16.85 15.73
C TYR A 495 4.21 -16.60 17.25
N GLN A 496 5.39 -16.92 17.79
CA GLN A 496 5.72 -16.70 19.20
C GLN A 496 5.68 -15.21 19.59
N ASP A 497 6.02 -14.32 18.65
CA ASP A 497 6.09 -12.88 18.88
C ASP A 497 4.72 -12.18 18.70
N LEU A 498 3.66 -12.89 18.28
CA LEU A 498 2.32 -12.31 18.22
C LEU A 498 1.81 -11.98 19.61
N PRO A 499 1.30 -10.76 19.87
CA PRO A 499 0.77 -10.37 21.20
C PRO A 499 -0.32 -11.32 21.70
N ALA A 500 -1.25 -11.71 20.82
CA ALA A 500 -2.34 -12.64 21.16
C ALA A 500 -1.86 -14.05 21.57
N VAL A 501 -0.64 -14.43 21.15
CA VAL A 501 -0.03 -15.73 21.46
C VAL A 501 0.89 -15.63 22.67
N SER A 502 1.72 -14.59 22.74
CA SER A 502 2.70 -14.39 23.82
C SER A 502 2.04 -14.25 25.20
N VAL A 503 0.85 -13.66 25.29
CA VAL A 503 0.09 -13.57 26.55
C VAL A 503 -0.45 -14.92 27.04
N ARG A 504 -0.52 -15.95 26.17
CA ARG A 504 -0.93 -17.31 26.51
C ARG A 504 0.29 -18.21 26.73
N TYR A 505 1.22 -17.72 27.52
CA TYR A 505 2.53 -18.32 27.73
C TYR A 505 2.48 -19.81 28.04
N GLU A 506 1.63 -20.25 29.01
CA GLU A 506 1.52 -21.65 29.41
C GLU A 506 1.02 -22.55 28.25
N THR A 507 0.06 -22.03 27.46
CA THR A 507 -0.44 -22.75 26.28
C THR A 507 0.65 -22.86 25.20
N LEU A 508 1.46 -21.81 25.06
CA LEU A 508 2.56 -21.79 24.11
C LEU A 508 3.66 -22.79 24.51
N ILE A 509 4.07 -22.80 25.77
CA ILE A 509 5.01 -23.78 26.34
C ILE A 509 4.50 -25.21 26.10
N ALA A 510 3.27 -25.50 26.52
CA ALA A 510 2.68 -26.84 26.38
C ALA A 510 2.62 -27.30 24.91
N ARG A 511 2.42 -26.39 23.98
CA ARG A 511 2.43 -26.69 22.53
C ARG A 511 3.80 -27.18 22.07
N TYR A 512 4.88 -26.48 22.46
CA TYR A 512 6.24 -26.88 22.07
C TYR A 512 6.69 -28.13 22.81
N ASP A 513 6.29 -28.32 24.08
CA ASP A 513 6.55 -29.54 24.82
C ASP A 513 5.87 -30.75 24.18
N ALA A 514 4.64 -30.60 23.67
CA ALA A 514 3.94 -31.64 22.90
C ALA A 514 4.68 -31.98 21.59
N MET A 515 5.16 -30.98 20.83
CA MET A 515 5.96 -31.21 19.62
C MET A 515 7.28 -31.94 19.94
N LEU A 516 7.94 -31.56 21.03
CA LEU A 516 9.16 -32.22 21.48
C LEU A 516 8.92 -33.62 22.02
N ALA A 517 7.72 -33.93 22.54
CA ALA A 517 7.39 -35.32 22.92
C ALA A 517 7.35 -36.24 21.69
N GLU A 518 6.95 -35.72 20.52
CA GLU A 518 6.99 -36.45 19.26
C GLU A 518 8.39 -36.47 18.64
N GLU A 519 9.15 -35.39 18.75
CA GLU A 519 10.47 -35.21 18.14
C GLU A 519 11.53 -34.72 19.16
N PRO A 520 11.91 -35.51 20.16
CA PRO A 520 12.70 -35.05 21.34
C PRO A 520 14.13 -34.59 21.01
N LYS A 521 14.64 -34.92 19.84
CA LYS A 521 15.99 -34.53 19.37
C LYS A 521 15.95 -33.53 18.20
N ASN A 522 14.80 -32.95 17.93
CA ASN A 522 14.69 -31.93 16.87
C ASN A 522 15.33 -30.63 17.36
N ALA A 523 16.50 -30.27 16.81
CA ALA A 523 17.30 -29.12 17.23
C ALA A 523 16.50 -27.81 17.07
N ALA A 524 15.71 -27.67 15.98
CA ALA A 524 14.90 -26.49 15.77
C ALA A 524 13.80 -26.32 16.83
N LEU A 525 13.11 -27.42 17.19
CA LEU A 525 12.08 -27.38 18.23
C LEU A 525 12.68 -27.13 19.62
N LEU A 526 13.85 -27.70 19.92
CA LEU A 526 14.57 -27.42 21.16
C LEU A 526 14.94 -25.94 21.26
N TYR A 527 15.50 -25.36 20.20
CA TYR A 527 15.79 -23.93 20.13
C TYR A 527 14.53 -23.06 20.33
N LEU A 528 13.46 -23.37 19.59
CA LEU A 528 12.19 -22.61 19.65
C LEU A 528 11.52 -22.72 21.03
N ARG A 529 11.62 -23.87 21.69
CA ARG A 529 11.13 -24.06 23.06
C ARG A 529 11.94 -23.23 24.07
N GLY A 530 13.26 -23.24 23.94
CA GLY A 530 14.12 -22.42 24.79
C GLY A 530 13.85 -20.93 24.62
N ARG A 531 13.66 -20.47 23.38
CA ARG A 531 13.44 -19.05 23.06
C ARG A 531 12.28 -18.42 23.81
N ILE A 532 11.24 -19.16 24.14
CA ILE A 532 10.03 -18.66 24.81
C ILE A 532 10.03 -18.87 26.32
N ASP A 533 11.01 -19.54 26.89
CA ASP A 533 11.02 -19.78 28.34
C ASP A 533 11.17 -18.47 29.12
N ALA A 534 10.48 -18.36 30.23
CA ALA A 534 10.58 -17.20 31.11
C ALA A 534 11.81 -17.29 32.07
N ASP A 535 12.39 -18.50 32.22
CA ASP A 535 13.58 -18.75 32.99
C ASP A 535 14.82 -18.75 32.08
N ASP A 536 15.73 -17.81 32.33
CA ASP A 536 16.94 -17.65 31.54
C ASP A 536 17.86 -18.88 31.60
N ASP A 537 17.87 -19.66 32.69
CA ASP A 537 18.68 -20.89 32.79
C ASP A 537 18.06 -22.02 31.99
N GLU A 538 16.74 -22.14 31.96
CA GLU A 538 16.04 -23.09 31.08
C GLU A 538 16.22 -22.69 29.60
N GLN A 539 16.18 -21.42 29.27
CA GLN A 539 16.50 -20.94 27.90
C GLN A 539 17.88 -21.45 27.46
N ARG A 540 18.93 -21.21 28.30
CA ARG A 540 20.30 -21.63 28.03
C ARG A 540 20.40 -23.14 27.94
N ARG A 541 19.67 -23.85 28.77
CA ARG A 541 19.63 -25.33 28.78
C ARG A 541 19.08 -25.84 27.43
N PHE A 542 17.96 -25.34 26.97
CA PHE A 542 17.36 -25.77 25.70
C PHE A 542 18.20 -25.36 24.49
N VAL A 543 18.82 -24.18 24.48
CA VAL A 543 19.77 -23.75 23.45
C VAL A 543 20.96 -24.70 23.36
N ARG A 544 21.52 -25.13 24.51
CA ARG A 544 22.61 -26.11 24.55
C ARG A 544 22.15 -27.47 24.02
N LEU A 545 20.98 -27.97 24.46
CA LEU A 545 20.43 -29.23 23.94
C LEU A 545 20.18 -29.19 22.43
N ALA A 546 19.78 -28.04 21.88
CA ALA A 546 19.63 -27.87 20.45
C ALA A 546 20.97 -28.01 19.71
N GLY A 547 22.06 -27.40 20.23
CA GLY A 547 23.41 -27.54 19.65
C GLY A 547 23.99 -28.95 19.83
N GLU A 548 23.66 -29.67 20.91
CA GLU A 548 24.02 -31.06 21.09
C GLU A 548 23.29 -32.01 20.16
N ALA A 549 22.02 -31.68 19.83
CA ALA A 549 21.18 -32.46 18.92
C ALA A 549 21.63 -32.33 17.46
N ASP A 550 22.08 -31.15 17.05
CA ASP A 550 22.62 -30.86 15.73
C ASP A 550 23.73 -29.81 15.82
N PRO A 551 25.01 -30.25 15.81
CA PRO A 551 26.16 -29.34 15.90
C PRO A 551 26.34 -28.40 14.69
N GLU A 552 25.74 -28.68 13.54
CA GLU A 552 25.81 -27.84 12.36
C GLU A 552 24.64 -26.82 12.30
N PHE A 553 23.70 -26.92 13.21
CA PHE A 553 22.55 -26.05 13.29
C PHE A 553 22.94 -24.64 13.81
N PRO A 554 22.76 -23.55 13.05
CA PRO A 554 23.36 -22.25 13.38
C PRO A 554 22.66 -21.51 14.53
N TRP A 555 21.41 -21.80 14.80
CA TRP A 555 20.59 -21.04 15.75
C TRP A 555 21.05 -21.13 17.21
N PRO A 556 21.55 -22.25 17.71
CA PRO A 556 22.11 -22.33 19.07
C PRO A 556 23.30 -21.38 19.28
N ASN A 557 24.23 -21.33 18.31
CA ASN A 557 25.38 -20.43 18.39
C ASN A 557 24.95 -18.97 18.26
N PHE A 558 23.94 -18.66 17.41
CA PHE A 558 23.33 -17.35 17.34
C PHE A 558 22.69 -16.94 18.68
N ALA A 559 21.88 -17.83 19.29
CA ALA A 559 21.21 -17.53 20.56
C ALA A 559 22.20 -17.36 21.71
N ALA A 560 23.20 -18.24 21.82
CA ALA A 560 24.25 -18.14 22.84
C ALA A 560 25.12 -16.89 22.64
N GLY A 561 25.40 -16.52 21.38
CA GLY A 561 26.12 -15.29 21.05
C GLY A 561 25.32 -14.06 21.43
N TYR A 562 24.01 -14.05 21.19
CA TYR A 562 23.12 -12.96 21.59
C TYR A 562 23.03 -12.86 23.13
N ASP A 563 22.89 -13.99 23.85
CA ASP A 563 22.92 -14.03 25.33
C ASP A 563 24.25 -13.49 25.88
N ALA A 564 25.37 -13.87 25.29
CA ALA A 564 26.69 -13.34 25.66
C ALA A 564 26.78 -11.83 25.41
N MET A 565 26.23 -11.33 24.28
CA MET A 565 26.16 -9.90 23.97
C MET A 565 25.31 -9.17 25.03
N CYS A 566 24.15 -9.68 25.36
CA CYS A 566 23.29 -9.13 26.39
C CYS A 566 23.95 -9.13 27.78
N SER A 567 24.88 -10.05 28.03
CA SER A 567 25.63 -10.17 29.27
C SER A 567 26.95 -9.37 29.33
N GLY A 568 27.29 -8.64 28.24
CA GLY A 568 28.53 -7.87 28.13
C GLY A 568 29.78 -8.71 27.91
N ARG A 569 29.64 -10.00 27.57
CA ARG A 569 30.74 -10.92 27.20
C ARG A 569 31.03 -10.79 25.71
N TRP A 570 31.70 -9.68 25.36
CA TRP A 570 31.83 -9.24 23.98
C TRP A 570 32.62 -10.19 23.10
N GLU A 571 33.77 -10.69 23.61
CA GLU A 571 34.64 -11.65 22.88
C GLU A 571 33.93 -12.97 22.63
N ASP A 572 33.30 -13.57 23.67
CA ASP A 572 32.52 -14.80 23.55
C ASP A 572 31.41 -14.63 22.54
N SER A 573 30.72 -13.48 22.59
CA SER A 573 29.64 -13.18 21.67
C SER A 573 30.10 -13.12 20.23
N LEU A 574 31.21 -12.42 19.97
CA LEU A 574 31.75 -12.28 18.61
C LEU A 574 32.15 -13.63 18.02
N GLU A 575 32.81 -14.49 18.83
CA GLU A 575 33.20 -15.86 18.42
C GLU A 575 31.98 -16.73 18.10
N LEU A 576 30.96 -16.72 18.96
CA LEU A 576 29.73 -17.48 18.76
C LEU A 576 28.92 -17.02 17.53
N LEU A 577 28.81 -15.72 17.32
CA LEU A 577 28.14 -15.18 16.14
C LEU A 577 28.93 -15.44 14.84
N GLN A 578 30.26 -15.44 14.92
CA GLN A 578 31.10 -15.84 13.78
C GLN A 578 30.84 -17.31 13.44
N ARG A 579 30.84 -18.20 14.44
CA ARG A 579 30.56 -19.64 14.27
C ARG A 579 29.16 -19.86 13.69
N ALA A 580 28.15 -19.12 14.16
CA ALA A 580 26.81 -19.18 13.58
C ALA A 580 26.84 -18.83 12.08
N GLY A 581 27.60 -17.79 11.68
CA GLY A 581 27.79 -17.43 10.28
C GLY A 581 28.46 -18.51 9.43
N GLU A 582 29.51 -19.16 9.98
CA GLU A 582 30.20 -20.29 9.33
C GLU A 582 29.28 -21.49 9.15
N GLN A 583 28.28 -21.69 10.03
CA GLN A 583 27.22 -22.69 9.94
C GLN A 583 26.05 -22.28 9.00
N GLY A 584 26.13 -21.14 8.33
CA GLY A 584 25.13 -20.68 7.37
C GLY A 584 24.05 -19.77 7.92
N PHE A 585 24.21 -19.20 9.13
CA PHE A 585 23.30 -18.15 9.58
C PHE A 585 23.39 -16.91 8.66
N PRO A 586 22.28 -16.27 8.26
CA PRO A 586 22.28 -15.17 7.30
C PRO A 586 23.20 -14.00 7.72
N ALA A 587 24.17 -13.68 6.87
CA ALA A 587 25.19 -12.66 7.17
C ALA A 587 24.59 -11.27 7.45
N GLU A 588 23.50 -10.92 6.75
CA GLU A 588 22.77 -9.66 6.91
C GLU A 588 22.20 -9.50 8.33
N GLN A 589 21.70 -10.60 8.93
CA GLN A 589 21.20 -10.59 10.29
C GLN A 589 22.31 -10.53 11.35
N LEU A 590 23.53 -10.92 11.01
CA LEU A 590 24.70 -10.83 11.88
C LEU A 590 25.40 -9.48 11.80
N ALA A 591 25.33 -8.78 10.67
CA ALA A 591 26.16 -7.60 10.36
C ALA A 591 26.05 -6.51 11.44
N GLY A 592 24.84 -6.15 11.83
CA GLY A 592 24.62 -5.12 12.87
C GLY A 592 25.15 -5.53 14.24
N ARG A 593 24.97 -6.80 14.65
CA ARG A 593 25.47 -7.32 15.93
C ARG A 593 26.98 -7.43 15.95
N ARG A 594 27.58 -7.89 14.86
CA ARG A 594 29.04 -7.96 14.73
C ARG A 594 29.65 -6.57 14.75
N HIS A 595 29.04 -5.60 14.08
CA HIS A 595 29.46 -4.21 14.14
C HIS A 595 29.42 -3.68 15.59
N PHE A 596 28.29 -3.87 16.29
CA PHE A 596 28.15 -3.50 17.69
C PHE A 596 29.28 -4.08 18.57
N LEU A 597 29.57 -5.37 18.40
CA LEU A 597 30.61 -6.07 19.16
C LEU A 597 32.01 -5.56 18.83
N MET A 598 32.31 -5.32 17.55
CA MET A 598 33.58 -4.70 17.14
C MET A 598 33.75 -3.32 17.75
N MET A 599 32.67 -2.53 17.77
CA MET A 599 32.67 -1.22 18.44
C MET A 599 32.89 -1.35 19.96
N ALA A 600 32.28 -2.31 20.60
CA ALA A 600 32.45 -2.59 22.05
C ALA A 600 33.89 -3.00 22.39
N LEU A 601 34.53 -3.76 21.48
CA LEU A 601 35.91 -4.25 21.63
C LEU A 601 36.97 -3.26 21.14
N GLY A 602 36.57 -2.10 20.61
CA GLY A 602 37.50 -1.12 20.05
C GLY A 602 38.15 -1.55 18.72
N GLN A 603 37.58 -2.55 18.04
CA GLN A 603 38.04 -3.08 16.75
C GLN A 603 37.48 -2.23 15.61
N PHE A 604 37.83 -0.93 15.59
CA PHE A 604 37.22 0.05 14.66
C PHE A 604 37.56 -0.23 13.21
N LYS A 605 38.76 -0.72 12.91
CA LYS A 605 39.17 -1.02 11.53
C LYS A 605 38.39 -2.20 10.95
N GLU A 606 38.10 -3.20 11.74
CA GLU A 606 37.29 -4.36 11.38
C GLU A 606 35.84 -3.94 11.20
N ALA A 607 35.32 -3.05 12.04
CA ALA A 607 34.00 -2.46 11.90
C ALA A 607 33.87 -1.65 10.60
N GLU A 608 34.87 -0.83 10.25
CA GLU A 608 34.91 -0.11 8.98
C GLU A 608 34.95 -1.04 7.78
N ALA A 609 35.80 -2.09 7.83
CA ALA A 609 35.88 -3.06 6.74
C ALA A 609 34.56 -3.77 6.49
N LEU A 610 33.85 -4.16 7.57
CA LEU A 610 32.53 -4.80 7.50
C LEU A 610 31.51 -3.90 6.80
N GLN A 611 31.41 -2.64 7.21
CA GLN A 611 30.43 -1.70 6.64
C GLN A 611 30.85 -1.23 5.24
N GLY A 612 32.18 -1.07 5.02
CA GLY A 612 32.74 -0.72 3.72
C GLY A 612 32.41 -1.74 2.64
N ALA A 613 32.47 -3.05 2.96
CA ALA A 613 32.07 -4.10 2.05
C ALA A 613 30.58 -3.99 1.66
N SER A 614 29.70 -3.75 2.63
CA SER A 614 28.27 -3.57 2.39
C SER A 614 27.98 -2.32 1.53
N LEU A 615 28.72 -1.23 1.72
CA LEU A 615 28.58 -0.01 0.94
C LEU A 615 29.17 -0.13 -0.48
N GLN A 616 30.18 -0.98 -0.68
CA GLN A 616 30.69 -1.32 -2.02
C GLN A 616 29.65 -2.12 -2.82
N GLU A 617 28.97 -3.05 -2.18
CA GLU A 617 27.90 -3.84 -2.78
C GLU A 617 26.67 -2.98 -3.09
N ASN A 618 26.25 -2.15 -2.13
CA ASN A 618 25.12 -1.23 -2.25
C ASN A 618 25.46 0.15 -1.68
N PRO A 619 25.88 1.12 -2.50
CA PRO A 619 26.22 2.47 -2.06
C PRO A 619 25.04 3.24 -1.41
N GLY A 620 23.81 2.80 -1.65
CA GLY A 620 22.59 3.35 -1.02
C GLY A 620 22.17 2.66 0.28
N ASN A 621 22.97 1.77 0.85
CA ASN A 621 22.67 1.10 2.11
C ASN A 621 22.80 2.07 3.29
N LEU A 622 21.69 2.71 3.67
CA LEU A 622 21.64 3.72 4.73
C LEU A 622 22.03 3.16 6.09
N SER A 623 21.70 1.91 6.39
CA SER A 623 22.05 1.27 7.68
C SER A 623 23.55 1.07 7.81
N ALA A 624 24.20 0.58 6.75
CA ALA A 624 25.65 0.44 6.73
C ALA A 624 26.36 1.79 6.79
N ALA A 625 25.81 2.82 6.13
CA ALA A 625 26.36 4.17 6.17
C ALA A 625 26.26 4.81 7.57
N ILE A 626 25.15 4.62 8.28
CA ILE A 626 24.96 5.10 9.67
C ILE A 626 25.98 4.39 10.58
N ALA A 627 26.11 3.07 10.50
CA ALA A 627 27.05 2.31 11.30
C ALA A 627 28.52 2.70 11.00
N MET A 628 28.85 2.92 9.73
CA MET A 628 30.18 3.42 9.32
C MET A 628 30.46 4.83 9.87
N ALA A 629 29.47 5.72 9.77
CA ALA A 629 29.59 7.08 10.30
C ALA A 629 29.77 7.09 11.83
N GLU A 630 29.05 6.24 12.55
CA GLU A 630 29.22 6.04 13.99
C GLU A 630 30.66 5.63 14.32
N THR A 631 31.22 4.67 13.57
CA THR A 631 32.61 4.22 13.75
C THR A 631 33.59 5.37 13.53
N LEU A 632 33.40 6.15 12.46
CA LEU A 632 34.27 7.28 12.14
C LEU A 632 34.17 8.40 13.18
N VAL A 633 32.99 8.70 13.69
CA VAL A 633 32.83 9.69 14.78
C VAL A 633 33.56 9.24 16.04
N ARG A 634 33.55 7.95 16.36
CA ARG A 634 34.35 7.38 17.47
C ARG A 634 35.86 7.58 17.28
N GLN A 635 36.33 7.63 16.04
CA GLN A 635 37.72 7.88 15.70
C GLN A 635 38.04 9.37 15.49
N ASN A 636 37.11 10.28 15.87
CA ASN A 636 37.21 11.73 15.66
C ASN A 636 37.25 12.17 14.17
N SER A 637 36.73 11.33 13.26
CA SER A 637 36.65 11.61 11.82
C SER A 637 35.24 12.07 11.41
N ALA A 638 34.68 13.07 12.09
CA ALA A 638 33.29 13.55 11.87
C ALA A 638 33.06 14.05 10.43
N PHE A 639 34.07 14.65 9.77
CA PHE A 639 33.95 15.09 8.39
C PHE A 639 33.76 13.92 7.41
N GLU A 640 34.52 12.85 7.59
CA GLU A 640 34.40 11.64 6.76
C GLU A 640 33.06 10.93 7.01
N ALA A 641 32.60 10.91 8.25
CA ALA A 641 31.27 10.40 8.61
C ALA A 641 30.14 11.15 7.88
N ASP A 642 30.23 12.48 7.83
CA ASP A 642 29.27 13.31 7.08
C ASP A 642 29.29 13.03 5.59
N GLN A 643 30.47 12.88 4.98
CA GLN A 643 30.60 12.55 3.56
C GLN A 643 29.96 11.19 3.23
N ILE A 644 30.24 10.17 4.02
CA ILE A 644 29.70 8.82 3.79
C ILE A 644 28.18 8.83 3.85
N LEU A 645 27.59 9.44 4.88
CA LEU A 645 26.15 9.56 5.00
C LEU A 645 25.53 10.36 3.85
N SER A 646 26.12 11.49 3.49
CA SER A 646 25.64 12.32 2.38
C SER A 646 25.66 11.54 1.05
N ASN A 647 26.73 10.80 0.78
CA ASN A 647 26.85 9.99 -0.43
C ASN A 647 25.86 8.84 -0.45
N ALA A 648 25.67 8.14 0.67
CA ALA A 648 24.70 7.05 0.78
C ALA A 648 23.27 7.55 0.62
N ILE A 649 22.91 8.69 1.22
CA ILE A 649 21.60 9.33 1.06
C ILE A 649 21.36 9.70 -0.41
N ALA A 650 22.35 10.28 -1.08
CA ALA A 650 22.25 10.63 -2.50
C ALA A 650 22.08 9.38 -3.37
N SER A 651 22.83 8.32 -3.10
CA SER A 651 22.74 7.03 -3.81
C SER A 651 21.41 6.35 -3.57
N PHE A 652 20.93 6.32 -2.32
CA PHE A 652 19.61 5.78 -1.99
C PHE A 652 18.48 6.54 -2.69
N ASN A 653 18.50 7.87 -2.66
CA ASN A 653 17.52 8.69 -3.36
C ASN A 653 17.49 8.44 -4.87
N ALA A 654 18.67 8.25 -5.48
CA ALA A 654 18.79 7.93 -6.90
C ALA A 654 18.21 6.52 -7.21
N GLN A 655 18.47 5.54 -6.37
CA GLN A 655 17.96 4.17 -6.52
C GLN A 655 16.46 4.07 -6.24
N ALA A 656 16.00 4.72 -5.18
CA ALA A 656 14.61 4.70 -4.74
C ALA A 656 13.69 5.66 -5.50
N ASP A 657 14.24 6.48 -6.39
CA ASP A 657 13.49 7.42 -7.21
C ASP A 657 12.62 8.41 -6.40
N GLY A 658 13.03 8.70 -5.16
CA GLY A 658 12.31 9.56 -4.22
C GLY A 658 11.08 8.92 -3.55
N ASN A 659 10.90 7.60 -3.66
CA ASN A 659 9.72 6.89 -3.17
C ASN A 659 9.71 6.65 -1.65
N PHE A 660 10.82 6.84 -0.94
CA PHE A 660 10.94 6.60 0.51
C PHE A 660 11.53 7.82 1.24
N PRO A 661 10.83 8.98 1.21
CA PRO A 661 11.34 10.20 1.82
C PRO A 661 11.56 10.05 3.33
N GLU A 662 10.78 9.22 4.02
CA GLU A 662 10.90 8.95 5.45
C GLU A 662 12.27 8.33 5.81
N ARG A 663 12.77 7.40 5.01
CA ARG A 663 14.11 6.80 5.21
C ARG A 663 15.23 7.82 5.03
N VAL A 664 15.05 8.73 4.08
CA VAL A 664 15.98 9.84 3.85
C VAL A 664 15.96 10.83 5.01
N HIS A 665 14.78 11.17 5.54
CA HIS A 665 14.65 12.02 6.71
C HIS A 665 15.27 11.37 7.95
N ALA A 666 15.09 10.06 8.14
CA ALA A 666 15.72 9.33 9.22
C ALA A 666 17.26 9.38 9.13
N ALA A 667 17.82 9.10 7.95
CA ALA A 667 19.26 9.15 7.74
C ALA A 667 19.84 10.57 7.89
N ASN A 668 19.14 11.58 7.39
CA ASN A 668 19.55 12.99 7.59
C ASN A 668 19.46 13.42 9.06
N SER A 669 18.43 12.99 9.79
CA SER A 669 18.32 13.27 11.22
C SER A 669 19.48 12.63 11.99
N MET A 670 19.86 11.38 11.69
CA MET A 670 21.03 10.72 12.26
C MET A 670 22.34 11.44 11.91
N ARG A 671 22.47 11.88 10.65
CA ARG A 671 23.64 12.65 10.21
C ARG A 671 23.80 13.93 11.03
N LEU A 672 22.73 14.68 11.24
CA LEU A 672 22.74 15.91 12.04
C LEU A 672 23.01 15.61 13.52
N TYR A 673 22.46 14.54 14.04
CA TYR A 673 22.74 14.10 15.41
C TYR A 673 24.22 13.76 15.62
N LEU A 674 24.83 13.01 14.72
CA LEU A 674 26.26 12.66 14.78
C LEU A 674 27.19 13.88 14.63
N GLN A 675 26.70 14.95 13.99
CA GLN A 675 27.38 16.26 13.93
C GLN A 675 27.21 17.06 15.24
N GLY A 676 26.39 16.63 16.17
CA GLY A 676 26.07 17.35 17.41
C GLY A 676 24.97 18.40 17.26
N ASP A 677 24.31 18.51 16.12
CA ASP A 677 23.20 19.44 15.90
C ASP A 677 21.85 18.79 16.22
N LEU A 678 21.60 18.67 17.52
CA LEU A 678 20.39 18.02 18.05
C LEU A 678 19.12 18.77 17.63
N THR A 679 19.17 20.10 17.51
CA THR A 679 18.00 20.91 17.12
C THR A 679 17.58 20.63 15.68
N MET A 680 18.55 20.64 14.77
CA MET A 680 18.27 20.34 13.38
C MET A 680 17.90 18.86 13.18
N ALA A 681 18.46 17.96 13.98
CA ALA A 681 18.08 16.54 13.96
C ALA A 681 16.60 16.35 14.31
N VAL A 682 16.09 17.01 15.37
CA VAL A 682 14.65 17.01 15.73
C VAL A 682 13.79 17.61 14.62
N GLN A 683 14.21 18.73 14.05
CA GLN A 683 13.49 19.37 12.95
C GLN A 683 13.43 18.47 11.72
N GLU A 684 14.48 17.76 11.38
CA GLU A 684 14.52 16.82 10.27
C GLU A 684 13.59 15.62 10.52
N ALA A 685 13.62 15.05 11.73
CA ALA A 685 12.72 13.97 12.12
C ALA A 685 11.24 14.39 12.15
N SER A 686 10.93 15.67 12.29
CA SER A 686 9.55 16.20 12.28
C SER A 686 8.91 16.28 10.90
N LYS A 687 9.68 16.06 9.81
CA LYS A 687 9.17 16.18 8.43
C LYS A 687 8.27 15.04 7.98
N SER A 688 8.18 13.96 8.73
CA SER A 688 7.29 12.85 8.46
C SER A 688 6.64 12.33 9.74
N SER A 689 5.44 11.77 9.59
CA SER A 689 4.70 11.09 10.67
C SER A 689 4.92 9.57 10.67
N ASP A 690 5.92 9.09 9.95
CA ASP A 690 6.33 7.68 9.98
C ASP A 690 6.72 7.26 11.40
N THR A 691 6.36 6.05 11.78
CA THR A 691 6.54 5.55 13.17
C THR A 691 8.00 5.55 13.62
N ALA A 692 8.94 5.17 12.73
CA ALA A 692 10.36 5.15 13.08
C ALA A 692 10.91 6.56 13.29
N LEU A 693 10.46 7.53 12.48
CA LEU A 693 10.81 8.94 12.65
C LEU A 693 10.16 9.55 13.89
N LEU A 694 8.92 9.18 14.21
CA LEU A 694 8.27 9.62 15.44
C LEU A 694 9.02 9.09 16.67
N LEU A 695 9.44 7.82 16.66
CA LEU A 695 10.25 7.24 17.74
C LEU A 695 11.58 7.97 17.89
N MET A 696 12.29 8.18 16.78
CA MET A 696 13.55 8.94 16.75
C MET A 696 13.34 10.36 17.28
N ARG A 697 12.34 11.07 16.79
CA ARG A 697 12.00 12.42 17.26
C ARG A 697 11.72 12.44 18.75
N THR A 698 10.99 11.47 19.27
CA THR A 698 10.68 11.35 20.70
C THR A 698 11.97 11.22 21.51
N MET A 699 12.90 10.35 21.13
CA MET A 699 14.19 10.18 21.83
C MET A 699 15.06 11.45 21.76
N LEU A 700 15.11 12.11 20.59
CA LEU A 700 15.85 13.36 20.41
C LEU A 700 15.29 14.51 21.28
N LEU A 701 13.96 14.64 21.37
CA LEU A 701 13.30 15.61 22.25
C LEU A 701 13.60 15.35 23.70
N MET A 702 13.61 14.09 24.14
CA MET A 702 14.02 13.72 25.49
C MET A 702 15.48 14.11 25.76
N GLU A 703 16.35 13.93 24.79
CA GLU A 703 17.74 14.39 24.89
C GLU A 703 17.88 15.91 24.94
N GLN A 704 17.02 16.66 24.23
CA GLN A 704 16.95 18.13 24.37
C GLN A 704 16.41 18.58 25.72
N GLY A 705 15.64 17.74 26.40
CA GLY A 705 14.93 18.06 27.65
C GLY A 705 13.50 18.57 27.39
N GLU A 706 13.01 18.51 26.13
CA GLU A 706 11.67 18.92 25.73
C GLU A 706 10.64 17.80 26.03
N MET A 707 10.56 17.44 27.32
CA MET A 707 9.76 16.30 27.78
C MET A 707 8.29 16.45 27.48
N ASP A 708 7.75 17.66 27.56
CA ASP A 708 6.31 17.91 27.36
C ASP A 708 5.91 17.62 25.90
N GLU A 709 6.77 18.01 24.93
CA GLU A 709 6.57 17.70 23.53
C GLU A 709 6.79 16.20 23.25
N ALA A 710 7.83 15.61 23.81
CA ALA A 710 8.09 14.17 23.68
C ALA A 710 6.90 13.33 24.15
N VAL A 711 6.30 13.66 25.29
CA VAL A 711 5.16 12.95 25.87
C VAL A 711 3.88 13.12 25.04
N GLN A 712 3.69 14.24 24.35
CA GLN A 712 2.54 14.43 23.46
C GLN A 712 2.52 13.44 22.27
N ILE A 713 3.67 12.94 21.86
CA ILE A 713 3.81 11.96 20.76
C ILE A 713 3.52 10.54 21.23
N LEU A 714 3.69 10.24 22.52
CA LEU A 714 3.60 8.88 23.07
C LEU A 714 2.28 8.15 22.82
N PRO A 715 1.09 8.77 22.88
CA PRO A 715 -0.16 8.07 22.58
C PRO A 715 -0.18 7.40 21.20
N THR A 716 0.61 7.91 20.27
CA THR A 716 0.80 7.31 18.94
C THR A 716 1.48 5.93 19.02
N PHE A 717 2.24 5.68 20.09
CA PHE A 717 2.98 4.43 20.30
C PHE A 717 2.27 3.39 21.18
N ASP A 718 1.13 3.70 21.78
CA ASP A 718 0.36 2.71 22.57
C ASP A 718 -0.02 1.47 21.73
N GLN A 719 -0.09 1.63 20.40
CA GLN A 719 -0.32 0.55 19.46
C GLN A 719 0.91 -0.32 19.18
N TYR A 720 2.12 0.16 19.50
CA TYR A 720 3.40 -0.43 19.04
C TYR A 720 4.19 -1.16 20.12
N GLU A 721 3.65 -1.27 21.34
CA GLU A 721 4.26 -2.03 22.44
C GLU A 721 5.73 -1.65 22.79
N GLU A 722 6.14 -0.41 22.53
CA GLU A 722 7.48 0.08 22.85
C GLU A 722 7.70 0.16 24.37
N LYS A 723 8.43 -0.83 24.93
CA LYS A 723 8.62 -1.01 26.37
C LYS A 723 9.62 -0.04 26.96
N LEU A 724 10.56 0.42 26.15
CA LEU A 724 11.64 1.31 26.60
C LEU A 724 11.18 2.76 26.80
N LEU A 725 10.16 3.22 26.07
CA LEU A 725 9.69 4.60 26.13
C LEU A 725 9.32 5.07 27.55
N PRO A 726 8.56 4.33 28.36
CA PRO A 726 8.27 4.74 29.73
C PRO A 726 9.54 4.88 30.59
N VAL A 727 10.55 4.01 30.38
CA VAL A 727 11.86 4.09 31.05
C VAL A 727 12.56 5.38 30.69
N LEU A 728 12.61 5.71 29.40
CA LEU A 728 13.23 6.94 28.90
C LEU A 728 12.50 8.19 29.38
N CYS A 729 11.16 8.17 29.44
CA CYS A 729 10.37 9.25 30.03
C CYS A 729 10.72 9.49 31.51
N SER A 730 10.79 8.40 32.29
CA SER A 730 11.19 8.50 33.71
C SER A 730 12.59 9.14 33.83
N LEU A 731 13.54 8.72 33.00
CA LEU A 731 14.91 9.28 32.98
C LEU A 731 14.93 10.74 32.51
N GLY A 732 14.14 11.10 31.50
CA GLY A 732 14.04 12.46 30.98
C GLY A 732 13.50 13.45 32.00
N TYR A 733 12.42 13.10 32.70
CA TYR A 733 11.89 13.90 33.80
C TYR A 733 12.86 13.97 34.98
N PHE A 734 13.54 12.87 35.26
CA PHE A 734 14.60 12.86 36.25
C PHE A 734 15.73 13.84 35.91
N ALA A 735 16.24 13.83 34.68
CA ALA A 735 17.27 14.74 34.22
C ALA A 735 16.85 16.21 34.25
N ARG A 736 15.55 16.49 34.08
CA ARG A 736 14.95 17.82 34.23
C ARG A 736 14.74 18.24 35.69
N GLY A 737 14.91 17.34 36.65
CA GLY A 737 14.68 17.58 38.08
C GLY A 737 13.24 17.40 38.52
N ASP A 738 12.35 16.95 37.65
CA ASP A 738 10.93 16.70 37.93
C ASP A 738 10.76 15.28 38.50
N ARG A 739 10.88 15.18 39.82
CA ARG A 739 10.83 13.90 40.52
C ARG A 739 9.45 13.25 40.45
N GLN A 740 8.39 14.04 40.54
CA GLN A 740 7.02 13.52 40.54
C GLN A 740 6.71 12.80 39.23
N ASN A 741 6.87 13.48 38.10
CA ASN A 741 6.63 12.88 36.80
C ASN A 741 7.59 11.70 36.52
N SER A 742 8.85 11.79 37.01
CA SER A 742 9.78 10.66 36.93
C SER A 742 9.29 9.42 37.68
N ASP A 743 8.68 9.59 38.86
CA ASP A 743 8.11 8.48 39.67
C ASP A 743 6.87 7.90 38.96
N ASP A 744 6.00 8.72 38.45
CA ASP A 744 4.81 8.29 37.72
C ASP A 744 5.18 7.46 36.48
N TRP A 745 6.18 7.89 35.72
CA TRP A 745 6.66 7.15 34.55
C TRP A 745 7.44 5.88 34.92
N TYR A 746 8.09 5.86 36.08
CA TYR A 746 8.67 4.62 36.64
C TYR A 746 7.59 3.56 36.86
N GLN A 747 6.48 3.93 37.51
CA GLN A 747 5.36 3.00 37.70
C GLN A 747 4.79 2.50 36.39
N LYS A 748 4.60 3.39 35.41
CA LYS A 748 4.19 2.98 34.05
C LYS A 748 5.19 2.02 33.41
N SER A 749 6.50 2.17 33.66
CA SER A 749 7.51 1.22 33.17
C SER A 749 7.30 -0.17 33.79
N VAL A 750 7.07 -0.24 35.09
CA VAL A 750 6.80 -1.52 35.77
C VAL A 750 5.55 -2.18 35.23
N GLU A 751 4.45 -1.42 35.08
CA GLU A 751 3.18 -1.90 34.51
C GLU A 751 3.35 -2.41 33.07
N ARG A 752 4.15 -1.69 32.27
CA ARG A 752 4.39 -2.07 30.88
C ARG A 752 5.18 -3.38 30.74
N PHE A 753 6.22 -3.57 31.55
CA PHE A 753 6.95 -4.84 31.56
C PHE A 753 6.10 -5.99 32.13
N GLU A 754 5.25 -5.73 33.14
CA GLU A 754 4.34 -6.73 33.68
C GLU A 754 3.30 -7.18 32.63
N SER A 755 2.72 -6.24 31.90
CA SER A 755 1.74 -6.53 30.84
C SER A 755 2.36 -7.21 29.61
N ALA A 756 3.67 -7.08 29.42
CA ALA A 756 4.39 -7.72 28.31
C ALA A 756 4.55 -9.24 28.45
N GLY A 757 4.11 -9.80 29.55
CA GLY A 757 3.98 -11.24 29.77
C GLY A 757 5.14 -11.88 30.52
N PRO A 758 5.07 -13.19 30.81
CA PRO A 758 5.98 -13.93 31.66
C PRO A 758 7.45 -13.88 31.23
N ARG A 759 7.73 -13.72 29.93
CA ARG A 759 9.08 -13.56 29.38
C ARG A 759 9.86 -12.42 30.05
N TYR A 760 9.17 -11.39 30.54
CA TYR A 760 9.76 -10.28 31.28
C TYR A 760 9.62 -10.38 32.79
N GLY A 761 9.24 -11.58 33.29
CA GLY A 761 8.96 -11.81 34.69
C GLY A 761 10.16 -11.52 35.60
N SER A 762 11.36 -11.97 35.24
CA SER A 762 12.61 -11.70 35.96
C SER A 762 12.90 -10.19 36.02
N LEU A 763 12.73 -9.47 34.92
CA LEU A 763 12.91 -8.03 34.83
C LEU A 763 11.86 -7.27 35.65
N THR A 764 10.59 -7.65 35.53
CA THR A 764 9.50 -7.05 36.31
C THR A 764 9.69 -7.21 37.80
N LYS A 765 10.08 -8.41 38.21
CA LYS A 765 10.42 -8.69 39.64
C LYS A 765 11.55 -7.79 40.11
N PHE A 766 12.59 -7.64 39.30
CA PHE A 766 13.73 -6.80 39.60
C PHE A 766 13.35 -5.31 39.75
N LEU A 767 12.54 -4.79 38.85
CA LEU A 767 12.02 -3.42 38.92
C LEU A 767 11.14 -3.22 40.17
N LYS A 768 10.31 -4.19 40.56
CA LYS A 768 9.43 -4.11 41.72
C LYS A 768 10.18 -4.20 43.06
N SER A 769 11.16 -5.07 43.15
CA SER A 769 11.90 -5.31 44.40
C SER A 769 12.95 -4.24 44.72
N GLY A 770 13.33 -3.46 43.74
CA GLY A 770 14.42 -2.49 43.79
C GLY A 770 15.80 -3.18 43.70
N PRO A 771 16.85 -2.39 43.42
CA PRO A 771 18.19 -2.93 43.26
C PRO A 771 18.86 -3.28 44.61
N THR A 772 19.59 -4.39 44.62
CA THR A 772 20.52 -4.80 45.69
C THR A 772 21.87 -5.18 45.06
N LEU A 773 22.95 -5.28 45.82
CA LEU A 773 24.25 -5.68 45.27
C LEU A 773 24.20 -7.07 44.61
N ASP A 774 23.48 -8.00 45.22
CA ASP A 774 23.30 -9.34 44.65
C ASP A 774 22.45 -9.33 43.39
N SER A 775 21.53 -8.39 43.29
CA SER A 775 20.65 -8.28 42.11
C SER A 775 21.34 -7.71 40.88
N ILE A 776 22.48 -7.04 41.01
CA ILE A 776 23.26 -6.56 39.85
C ILE A 776 23.78 -7.74 39.04
N SER A 777 24.33 -8.78 39.69
CA SER A 777 24.80 -9.98 38.99
C SER A 777 23.65 -10.72 38.32
N GLN A 778 22.47 -10.73 38.90
CA GLN A 778 21.26 -11.29 38.28
C GLN A 778 20.83 -10.46 37.07
N MET A 779 20.84 -9.13 37.19
CA MET A 779 20.51 -8.23 36.08
C MET A 779 21.48 -8.37 34.89
N GLN A 780 22.77 -8.62 35.14
CA GLN A 780 23.76 -8.88 34.08
C GLN A 780 23.43 -10.15 33.31
N ASN A 781 22.74 -11.10 33.91
CA ASN A 781 22.36 -12.36 33.29
C ASN A 781 20.96 -12.33 32.60
N ILE A 782 20.18 -11.25 32.76
CA ILE A 782 18.90 -11.12 32.07
C ILE A 782 19.14 -10.90 30.57
N SER A 783 18.44 -11.64 29.74
CA SER A 783 18.50 -11.53 28.29
C SER A 783 17.70 -10.30 27.81
N ALA A 784 18.32 -9.12 27.92
CA ALA A 784 17.79 -7.85 27.40
C ALA A 784 18.83 -7.21 26.49
N ASP A 785 18.38 -6.51 25.45
CA ASP A 785 19.26 -5.79 24.53
C ASP A 785 20.19 -4.83 25.29
N PRO A 786 21.47 -4.67 24.90
CA PRO A 786 22.40 -3.79 25.60
C PRO A 786 21.89 -2.37 25.81
N SER A 787 21.17 -1.78 24.82
CA SER A 787 20.61 -0.43 24.94
C SER A 787 19.47 -0.38 25.98
N GLU A 788 18.60 -1.37 25.99
CA GLU A 788 17.55 -1.52 27.01
C GLU A 788 18.17 -1.68 28.38
N LYS A 789 19.19 -2.54 28.50
CA LYS A 789 19.89 -2.79 29.73
C LYS A 789 20.60 -1.53 30.27
N ALA A 790 21.22 -0.76 29.38
CA ALA A 790 21.83 0.53 29.76
C ALA A 790 20.80 1.49 30.36
N ALA A 791 19.64 1.63 29.71
CA ALA A 791 18.56 2.49 30.18
C ALA A 791 17.98 2.00 31.52
N LEU A 792 17.75 0.70 31.69
CA LEU A 792 17.22 0.10 32.90
C LEU A 792 18.19 0.24 34.07
N LEU A 793 19.48 -0.06 33.88
CA LEU A 793 20.50 0.11 34.91
C LEU A 793 20.64 1.58 35.29
N THR A 794 20.59 2.51 34.35
CA THR A 794 20.57 3.95 34.59
C THR A 794 19.35 4.34 35.43
N LEU A 795 18.15 3.85 35.08
CA LEU A 795 16.93 4.14 35.80
C LEU A 795 17.03 3.67 37.26
N LEU A 796 17.48 2.43 37.47
CA LEU A 796 17.64 1.87 38.82
C LEU A 796 18.71 2.61 39.63
N GLY A 797 19.78 3.07 39.00
CA GLY A 797 20.78 3.94 39.64
C GLY A 797 20.21 5.25 40.17
N THR A 798 19.17 5.80 39.50
CA THR A 798 18.48 6.99 40.01
C THR A 798 17.56 6.72 41.20
N ARG A 799 17.24 5.46 41.47
CA ARG A 799 16.26 5.02 42.50
C ARG A 799 16.89 4.45 43.76
N THR A 800 18.21 4.33 43.80
CA THR A 800 18.90 3.84 44.97
C THR A 800 19.52 4.98 45.80
N ASN A 801 19.46 4.83 47.13
CA ASN A 801 20.12 5.71 48.10
C ASN A 801 21.55 5.22 48.45
N SER A 802 21.95 4.02 48.03
CA SER A 802 23.30 3.49 48.25
C SER A 802 24.24 4.00 47.16
N GLN A 803 25.25 4.77 47.55
CA GLN A 803 26.25 5.29 46.61
C GLN A 803 27.01 4.16 45.92
N GLU A 804 27.41 3.09 46.64
CA GLU A 804 28.11 1.95 46.10
C GLU A 804 27.27 1.24 45.04
N LEU A 805 25.99 1.02 45.35
CA LEU A 805 25.06 0.38 44.43
C LEU A 805 24.82 1.23 43.19
N ARG A 806 24.68 2.56 43.36
CA ARG A 806 24.53 3.51 42.28
C ARG A 806 25.72 3.49 41.31
N GLN A 807 26.94 3.57 41.89
CA GLN A 807 28.16 3.50 41.11
C GLN A 807 28.27 2.21 40.29
N SER A 808 27.91 1.09 40.89
CA SER A 808 27.90 -0.20 40.21
C SER A 808 26.88 -0.26 39.09
N LEU A 809 25.66 0.22 39.32
CA LEU A 809 24.60 0.27 38.32
C LEU A 809 24.98 1.19 37.11
N PHE A 810 25.50 2.38 37.40
CA PHE A 810 25.94 3.30 36.36
C PHE A 810 27.20 2.79 35.64
N ALA A 811 28.09 2.08 36.30
CA ALA A 811 29.23 1.44 35.67
C ALA A 811 28.77 0.33 34.69
N GLY A 812 27.81 -0.51 35.10
CA GLY A 812 27.19 -1.50 34.25
C GLY A 812 26.46 -0.87 33.06
N ALA A 813 25.71 0.22 33.27
CA ALA A 813 25.07 0.96 32.18
C ALA A 813 26.09 1.49 31.18
N ARG A 814 27.17 2.13 31.63
CA ARG A 814 28.26 2.64 30.78
C ARG A 814 28.90 1.54 29.92
N GLN A 815 29.06 0.34 30.46
CA GLN A 815 29.56 -0.79 29.71
C GLN A 815 28.65 -1.15 28.54
N MET A 816 27.32 -1.05 28.73
CA MET A 816 26.33 -1.36 27.71
C MET A 816 26.10 -0.23 26.69
N MET A 817 26.52 1.02 26.99
CA MET A 817 26.38 2.21 26.14
C MET A 817 27.45 2.22 25.02
N VAL A 818 27.46 1.20 24.19
CA VAL A 818 28.44 1.08 23.10
C VAL A 818 28.14 2.05 21.97
N GLN A 819 26.89 2.13 21.53
CA GLN A 819 26.46 3.00 20.44
C GLN A 819 26.38 4.45 20.88
N ILE A 820 26.67 5.38 19.95
CA ILE A 820 26.54 6.82 20.15
C ILE A 820 25.21 7.40 19.64
N LEU A 821 24.29 6.54 19.26
CA LEU A 821 22.97 6.92 18.75
C LEU A 821 21.97 7.16 19.91
N PRO A 822 20.86 7.89 19.67
CA PRO A 822 19.83 8.09 20.69
C PRO A 822 19.32 6.75 21.26
N PRO A 823 19.06 6.64 22.56
CA PRO A 823 18.95 7.70 23.59
C PRO A 823 20.23 7.96 24.43
N ARG A 824 21.39 7.73 23.87
CA ARG A 824 22.68 7.83 24.63
C ARG A 824 22.87 9.17 25.31
N GLY A 825 22.61 10.28 24.65
CA GLY A 825 22.80 11.61 25.22
C GLY A 825 21.93 11.87 26.43
N LEU A 826 20.71 11.29 26.50
CA LEU A 826 19.88 11.31 27.70
C LEU A 826 20.53 10.55 28.84
N LEU A 827 21.02 9.33 28.58
CA LEU A 827 21.67 8.50 29.60
C LEU A 827 22.94 9.18 30.15
N GLU A 828 23.76 9.78 29.29
CA GLU A 828 24.95 10.52 29.68
C GLU A 828 24.63 11.74 30.56
N LYS A 829 23.54 12.46 30.27
CA LYS A 829 23.06 13.56 31.12
C LYS A 829 22.68 13.08 32.52
N VAL A 830 21.97 11.95 32.62
CA VAL A 830 21.62 11.35 33.93
C VAL A 830 22.89 10.91 34.69
N HIS A 831 23.86 10.30 33.98
CA HIS A 831 25.12 9.88 34.60
C HIS A 831 25.95 11.07 35.07
N ALA A 832 25.91 12.22 34.37
CA ALA A 832 26.61 13.42 34.82
C ALA A 832 26.08 13.97 36.17
N MET A 833 24.84 13.64 36.51
CA MET A 833 24.23 14.00 37.79
C MET A 833 24.64 13.07 38.95
N GLU A 834 25.37 11.97 38.70
CA GLU A 834 25.73 10.93 39.69
C GLU A 834 26.29 11.53 40.96
N ALA A 835 27.24 12.46 40.87
CA ALA A 835 27.90 13.10 42.03
C ALA A 835 26.97 14.00 42.87
N SER A 836 25.85 14.46 42.29
CA SER A 836 24.86 15.34 42.92
C SER A 836 23.69 14.59 43.54
N LEU A 837 23.63 13.27 43.36
CA LEU A 837 22.55 12.46 43.89
C LEU A 837 22.79 12.10 45.35
N PRO A 838 21.75 12.16 46.22
CA PRO A 838 21.84 11.89 47.66
C PRO A 838 22.26 10.46 48.01
#